data_72eedcf96c2ec47a62dbb60001256220
#
_entry.id   72eedcf96c2ec47a62dbb60001256220
#
_cell.length_a   1.000
_cell.length_b   1.000
_cell.length_c   1.000
_cell.angle_alpha   90.00
_cell.angle_beta   90.00
_cell.angle_gamma   90.00
#
_symmetry.space_group_name_H-M   'P 1'
#
loop_
_entity.id
_entity.type
_entity.pdbx_description
1 polymer ?
#
loop_
_entity_poly.entity_id
_entity_poly.type
_entity_poly.pdbx_seq_one_letter_code
_entity_poly.pdbx_strand_id
1 'polypeptide(L)'
;VCGFLAIVVTIGHGSLLFSGDLQGLMPAALGLALFSTTVMTIFGVLQKSNTDIIAIVQEIPVVAMVSVVSAVAAAIEPSVVGEARAATIFAAVAIATLATALATLILGYCRLGGLIRFTPYPVIAGFLAGTGWLIVLGGVSVTTGHEPSWALLPQLLHAPLLLQLGLMTALVVALFVTERVFNSAFAVPALLLAVLVVFNLVVLIAGQGYEPFRASGWLMRMPEAGNFWPPVRLSAFASVDWHAVWSGMFTLPIVIVITIVALLMNTTGIELHANRDMDLDREMRSNGWMNLLVGVGGGMPGYSSVSLTLIIHQLNASSKWVGIIVAVMTLSALMLGSLLLDAVPAILLGAILVWVGGSLMYDWLIRARRRLDPFEYAVILLIGLVIVLVSFPVGILVGLIAAIFLFAFQYGRVDIVRHELTGADWNTGGHVSGRRQELLRQHGTGIVIVRLQGFLFFGTADRLRKRVQDRMDAGAQFLVIDFRRVSGMDSSAVQSFVRLSQVAAKREFAVVLTGLSERARQALLRNGLTVGDGSPVRIEPDLERGLRWSEDALLARLQTDTLAPAEGWTLHTLLQAFLRQDSLATAIEAYCERLDVAAGSALIVEGGASRDIFFIESGTATVEMAGDAGTPIALAMVGPGDAVGEISFYLQEPRSASIVARDALVVWRFSREDLGRLAVELPEAAVGFHTAMAALLSRRLTVTNRLVGFLAD
;
A
#
# COMPACT_ATOMS: atom_id res chain seq x y z
N VAL A 1 -22.74 14.32 -29.04
CA VAL A 1 -22.31 12.98 -28.60
C VAL A 1 -22.39 12.88 -27.10
N CYS A 2 -21.55 13.64 -26.35
CA CYS A 2 -21.52 13.54 -24.87
C CYS A 2 -22.91 13.75 -24.21
N GLY A 3 -23.69 14.70 -24.67
CA GLY A 3 -25.04 14.96 -24.16
C GLY A 3 -26.01 13.80 -24.43
N PHE A 4 -25.97 13.22 -25.62
CA PHE A 4 -26.77 12.06 -25.96
C PHE A 4 -26.38 10.84 -25.08
N LEU A 5 -25.09 10.54 -24.96
CA LEU A 5 -24.62 9.46 -24.10
C LEU A 5 -24.96 9.70 -22.63
N ALA A 6 -24.82 10.93 -22.15
CA ALA A 6 -25.20 11.28 -20.78
C ALA A 6 -26.69 11.00 -20.52
N ILE A 7 -27.58 11.36 -21.44
CA ILE A 7 -29.01 11.06 -21.33
C ILE A 7 -29.25 9.55 -21.30
N VAL A 8 -28.71 8.82 -22.29
CA VAL A 8 -28.95 7.39 -22.44
C VAL A 8 -28.43 6.60 -21.22
N VAL A 9 -27.21 6.90 -20.78
CA VAL A 9 -26.60 6.27 -19.61
C VAL A 9 -27.37 6.60 -18.33
N THR A 10 -27.75 7.88 -18.16
CA THR A 10 -28.55 8.33 -17.00
C THR A 10 -29.92 7.64 -16.94
N ILE A 11 -30.60 7.50 -18.07
CA ILE A 11 -31.87 6.77 -18.17
C ILE A 11 -31.67 5.31 -17.79
N GLY A 12 -30.62 4.65 -18.31
CA GLY A 12 -30.25 3.29 -17.93
C GLY A 12 -30.06 3.15 -16.43
N HIS A 13 -29.31 4.02 -15.79
CA HIS A 13 -29.08 4.01 -14.35
C HIS A 13 -30.38 4.28 -13.54
N GLY A 14 -31.20 5.23 -13.98
CA GLY A 14 -32.48 5.50 -13.35
C GLY A 14 -33.42 4.29 -13.40
N SER A 15 -33.41 3.52 -14.51
CA SER A 15 -34.25 2.33 -14.66
C SER A 15 -33.84 1.16 -13.75
N LEU A 16 -32.56 1.09 -13.33
CA LEU A 16 -32.10 0.07 -12.39
C LEU A 16 -32.72 0.21 -10.99
N LEU A 17 -32.93 1.45 -10.53
CA LEU A 17 -33.39 1.70 -9.16
C LEU A 17 -34.81 1.23 -8.90
N PHE A 18 -35.65 1.21 -9.93
CA PHE A 18 -37.08 0.94 -9.83
C PHE A 18 -37.54 -0.22 -10.73
N SER A 19 -36.78 -1.32 -10.67
CA SER A 19 -37.16 -2.58 -11.32
C SER A 19 -38.15 -3.39 -10.47
N GLY A 20 -38.79 -4.40 -11.04
CA GLY A 20 -39.70 -5.30 -10.37
C GLY A 20 -41.02 -4.61 -9.92
N ASP A 21 -41.39 -4.78 -8.67
CA ASP A 21 -42.63 -4.24 -8.08
C ASP A 21 -42.73 -2.71 -8.07
N LEU A 22 -41.60 -2.03 -8.33
CA LEU A 22 -41.51 -0.58 -8.35
C LEU A 22 -41.58 0.01 -9.78
N GLN A 23 -41.87 -0.80 -10.80
CA GLN A 23 -41.96 -0.33 -12.20
C GLN A 23 -42.95 0.81 -12.38
N GLY A 24 -44.03 0.86 -11.58
CA GLY A 24 -44.98 1.98 -11.62
C GLY A 24 -44.37 3.35 -11.27
N LEU A 25 -43.23 3.39 -10.62
CA LEU A 25 -42.49 4.60 -10.26
C LEU A 25 -41.37 4.95 -11.27
N MET A 26 -41.20 4.15 -12.32
CA MET A 26 -40.14 4.31 -13.32
C MET A 26 -40.07 5.72 -13.90
N PRO A 27 -41.17 6.38 -14.36
CA PRO A 27 -41.07 7.74 -14.91
C PRO A 27 -40.50 8.74 -13.92
N ALA A 28 -40.89 8.66 -12.67
CA ALA A 28 -40.37 9.51 -11.61
C ALA A 28 -38.89 9.23 -11.31
N ALA A 29 -38.46 7.97 -11.37
CA ALA A 29 -37.06 7.58 -11.25
C ALA A 29 -36.20 8.15 -12.35
N LEU A 30 -36.68 8.08 -13.59
CA LEU A 30 -35.99 8.66 -14.74
C LEU A 30 -35.92 10.19 -14.64
N GLY A 31 -36.98 10.82 -14.15
CA GLY A 31 -36.97 12.25 -13.85
C GLY A 31 -35.92 12.62 -12.79
N LEU A 32 -35.84 11.85 -11.69
CA LEU A 32 -34.82 12.06 -10.66
C LEU A 32 -33.40 11.89 -11.19
N ALA A 33 -33.15 10.88 -12.02
CA ALA A 33 -31.84 10.64 -12.61
C ALA A 33 -31.43 11.77 -13.57
N LEU A 34 -32.33 12.20 -14.44
CA LEU A 34 -32.10 13.33 -15.37
C LEU A 34 -31.91 14.65 -14.62
N PHE A 35 -32.73 14.92 -13.59
CA PHE A 35 -32.57 16.07 -12.71
C PHE A 35 -31.18 16.05 -12.06
N SER A 36 -30.80 14.93 -11.48
CA SER A 36 -29.50 14.76 -10.81
C SER A 36 -28.35 15.04 -11.76
N THR A 37 -28.37 14.43 -12.96
CA THR A 37 -27.33 14.63 -13.98
C THR A 37 -27.29 16.09 -14.46
N THR A 38 -28.45 16.74 -14.62
CA THR A 38 -28.52 18.14 -14.99
C THR A 38 -27.85 19.04 -13.94
N VAL A 39 -28.20 18.86 -12.65
CA VAL A 39 -27.63 19.63 -11.54
C VAL A 39 -26.13 19.39 -11.43
N MET A 40 -25.70 18.13 -11.52
CA MET A 40 -24.27 17.75 -11.47
C MET A 40 -23.47 18.40 -12.60
N THR A 41 -24.01 18.36 -13.81
CA THR A 41 -23.33 18.94 -14.98
C THR A 41 -23.26 20.47 -14.89
N ILE A 42 -24.33 21.13 -14.44
CA ILE A 42 -24.35 22.59 -14.18
C ILE A 42 -23.31 22.93 -13.11
N PHE A 43 -23.28 22.19 -12.01
CA PHE A 43 -22.33 22.42 -10.95
C PHE A 43 -20.88 22.26 -11.44
N GLY A 44 -20.59 21.23 -12.24
CA GLY A 44 -19.28 21.01 -12.86
C GLY A 44 -18.85 22.17 -13.76
N VAL A 45 -19.78 22.74 -14.55
CA VAL A 45 -19.52 23.92 -15.40
C VAL A 45 -19.20 25.16 -14.57
N LEU A 46 -19.85 25.35 -13.42
CA LEU A 46 -19.64 26.49 -12.52
C LEU A 46 -18.32 26.40 -11.77
N GLN A 47 -17.82 25.19 -11.52
CA GLN A 47 -16.51 24.98 -10.94
C GLN A 47 -15.40 25.25 -11.96
N LYS A 48 -14.71 26.37 -11.80
CA LYS A 48 -13.70 26.89 -12.75
C LYS A 48 -12.46 25.99 -12.93
N SER A 49 -12.25 24.99 -12.11
CA SER A 49 -10.99 24.23 -12.05
C SER A 49 -10.89 23.04 -13.02
N ASN A 50 -12.02 22.42 -13.39
CA ASN A 50 -12.06 21.20 -14.20
C ASN A 50 -13.14 21.32 -15.29
N THR A 51 -12.90 22.13 -16.32
CA THR A 51 -13.87 22.43 -17.38
C THR A 51 -14.11 21.29 -18.36
N ASP A 52 -13.36 20.23 -18.25
CA ASP A 52 -13.30 19.07 -19.12
C ASP A 52 -13.84 17.78 -18.46
N ILE A 53 -14.28 17.89 -17.21
CA ILE A 53 -14.84 16.75 -16.46
C ILE A 53 -16.36 16.87 -16.42
N ILE A 54 -17.06 15.80 -16.82
CA ILE A 54 -18.52 15.70 -16.73
C ILE A 54 -18.91 14.77 -15.60
N ALA A 55 -19.72 15.27 -14.67
CA ALA A 55 -20.34 14.49 -13.60
C ALA A 55 -21.77 14.12 -13.97
N ILE A 56 -22.13 12.88 -13.77
CA ILE A 56 -23.48 12.32 -14.00
C ILE A 56 -23.84 11.34 -12.88
N VAL A 57 -25.10 10.93 -12.84
CA VAL A 57 -25.49 9.77 -12.03
C VAL A 57 -24.68 8.56 -12.49
N GLN A 58 -24.16 7.78 -11.55
CA GLN A 58 -23.27 6.66 -11.81
C GLN A 58 -23.91 5.32 -11.40
N GLU A 59 -23.55 4.25 -12.10
CA GLU A 59 -24.10 2.92 -11.92
C GLU A 59 -23.85 2.35 -10.50
N ILE A 60 -22.65 2.53 -9.96
CA ILE A 60 -22.25 1.93 -8.69
C ILE A 60 -23.06 2.47 -7.50
N PRO A 61 -23.18 3.80 -7.29
CA PRO A 61 -24.08 4.35 -6.27
C PRO A 61 -25.54 3.94 -6.45
N VAL A 62 -26.01 3.89 -7.71
CA VAL A 62 -27.40 3.52 -8.01
C VAL A 62 -27.66 2.07 -7.62
N VAL A 63 -26.80 1.12 -7.99
CA VAL A 63 -26.92 -0.29 -7.60
C VAL A 63 -26.89 -0.44 -6.07
N ALA A 64 -26.00 0.28 -5.38
CA ALA A 64 -25.97 0.30 -3.94
C ALA A 64 -27.29 0.85 -3.34
N MET A 65 -27.86 1.89 -3.96
CA MET A 65 -29.13 2.51 -3.57
C MET A 65 -30.32 1.56 -3.73
N VAL A 66 -30.28 0.61 -4.68
CA VAL A 66 -31.31 -0.43 -4.82
C VAL A 66 -31.53 -1.16 -3.51
N SER A 67 -30.47 -1.45 -2.73
CA SER A 67 -30.59 -2.13 -1.44
C SER A 67 -31.37 -1.30 -0.41
N VAL A 68 -31.20 0.03 -0.40
CA VAL A 68 -31.96 0.94 0.47
C VAL A 68 -33.42 1.00 0.02
N VAL A 69 -33.65 1.22 -1.26
CA VAL A 69 -34.98 1.33 -1.84
C VAL A 69 -35.79 0.04 -1.63
N SER A 70 -35.18 -1.12 -1.88
CA SER A 70 -35.85 -2.41 -1.66
C SER A 70 -36.16 -2.65 -0.18
N ALA A 71 -35.24 -2.30 0.73
CA ALA A 71 -35.47 -2.45 2.17
C ALA A 71 -36.62 -1.53 2.67
N VAL A 72 -36.65 -0.27 2.20
CA VAL A 72 -37.74 0.66 2.51
C VAL A 72 -39.04 0.18 1.91
N ALA A 73 -39.06 -0.24 0.64
CA ALA A 73 -40.26 -0.73 -0.03
C ALA A 73 -40.86 -1.95 0.65
N ALA A 74 -40.05 -2.86 1.20
CA ALA A 74 -40.45 -4.02 1.97
C ALA A 74 -41.02 -3.65 3.38
N ALA A 75 -40.54 -2.51 3.94
CA ALA A 75 -40.97 -2.04 5.26
C ALA A 75 -42.23 -1.16 5.22
N ILE A 76 -42.65 -0.67 4.05
CA ILE A 76 -43.89 0.13 3.90
C ILE A 76 -45.08 -0.75 4.16
N GLU A 77 -46.02 -0.29 5.02
CA GLU A 77 -47.28 -1.00 5.27
C GLU A 77 -48.09 -1.17 3.98
N PRO A 78 -48.74 -2.32 3.77
CA PRO A 78 -49.55 -2.58 2.56
C PRO A 78 -50.71 -1.58 2.36
N SER A 79 -51.08 -0.87 3.41
CA SER A 79 -52.12 0.19 3.39
C SER A 79 -51.65 1.47 2.70
N VAL A 80 -50.30 1.70 2.64
CA VAL A 80 -49.71 2.89 2.04
C VAL A 80 -49.52 2.64 0.55
N VAL A 81 -50.35 3.24 -0.27
CA VAL A 81 -50.38 3.08 -1.73
C VAL A 81 -50.27 4.44 -2.46
N GLY A 82 -50.00 4.43 -3.76
CA GLY A 82 -50.02 5.61 -4.60
C GLY A 82 -48.93 6.65 -4.27
N GLU A 83 -49.32 7.93 -4.18
CA GLU A 83 -48.37 9.03 -3.96
C GLU A 83 -47.63 8.95 -2.62
N ALA A 84 -48.25 8.42 -1.55
CA ALA A 84 -47.61 8.26 -0.24
C ALA A 84 -46.47 7.23 -0.28
N ARG A 85 -46.68 6.10 -0.97
CA ARG A 85 -45.62 5.09 -1.19
C ARG A 85 -44.46 5.69 -2.00
N ALA A 86 -44.78 6.41 -3.05
CA ALA A 86 -43.79 7.10 -3.88
C ALA A 86 -42.98 8.12 -3.06
N ALA A 87 -43.66 8.97 -2.28
CA ALA A 87 -43.04 9.99 -1.45
C ALA A 87 -42.09 9.37 -0.38
N THR A 88 -42.47 8.22 0.21
CA THR A 88 -41.65 7.50 1.18
C THR A 88 -40.35 6.99 0.56
N ILE A 89 -40.41 6.39 -0.64
CA ILE A 89 -39.27 5.89 -1.35
C ILE A 89 -38.37 7.04 -1.78
N PHE A 90 -38.91 8.15 -2.31
CA PHE A 90 -38.09 9.31 -2.74
C PHE A 90 -37.50 10.05 -1.55
N ALA A 91 -38.16 10.10 -0.41
CA ALA A 91 -37.55 10.61 0.82
C ALA A 91 -36.33 9.78 1.24
N ALA A 92 -36.43 8.46 1.12
CA ALA A 92 -35.31 7.56 1.40
C ALA A 92 -34.13 7.79 0.44
N VAL A 93 -34.37 7.94 -0.86
CA VAL A 93 -33.35 8.28 -1.85
C VAL A 93 -32.70 9.63 -1.54
N ALA A 94 -33.48 10.65 -1.21
CA ALA A 94 -32.99 11.97 -0.85
C ALA A 94 -32.08 11.90 0.40
N ILE A 95 -32.54 11.25 1.47
CA ILE A 95 -31.77 11.10 2.72
C ILE A 95 -30.48 10.33 2.47
N ALA A 96 -30.52 9.24 1.70
CA ALA A 96 -29.34 8.47 1.39
C ALA A 96 -28.31 9.27 0.56
N THR A 97 -28.78 10.08 -0.38
CA THR A 97 -27.91 11.00 -1.16
C THR A 97 -27.32 12.09 -0.28
N LEU A 98 -28.13 12.72 0.59
CA LEU A 98 -27.66 13.76 1.53
C LEU A 98 -26.65 13.19 2.52
N ALA A 99 -26.90 12.02 3.08
CA ALA A 99 -25.96 11.36 3.98
C ALA A 99 -24.64 11.00 3.30
N THR A 100 -24.70 10.50 2.07
CA THR A 100 -23.52 10.22 1.24
C THR A 100 -22.74 11.51 0.94
N ALA A 101 -23.43 12.58 0.60
CA ALA A 101 -22.84 13.89 0.37
C ALA A 101 -22.13 14.42 1.62
N LEU A 102 -22.79 14.36 2.77
CA LEU A 102 -22.24 14.81 4.05
C LEU A 102 -20.99 13.98 4.44
N ALA A 103 -21.06 12.67 4.33
CA ALA A 103 -19.93 11.79 4.60
C ALA A 103 -18.73 12.10 3.68
N THR A 104 -19.00 12.30 2.38
CA THR A 104 -17.97 12.67 1.40
C THR A 104 -17.34 14.02 1.73
N LEU A 105 -18.13 15.02 2.15
CA LEU A 105 -17.64 16.33 2.62
C LEU A 105 -16.76 16.19 3.86
N ILE A 106 -17.24 15.47 4.87
CA ILE A 106 -16.48 15.27 6.14
C ILE A 106 -15.13 14.64 5.82
N LEU A 107 -15.09 13.55 5.06
CA LEU A 107 -13.84 12.88 4.71
C LEU A 107 -12.90 13.77 3.87
N GLY A 108 -13.46 14.55 2.93
CA GLY A 108 -12.68 15.48 2.13
C GLY A 108 -12.10 16.67 2.92
N TYR A 109 -12.82 17.19 3.94
CA TYR A 109 -12.30 18.21 4.86
C TYR A 109 -11.30 17.63 5.88
N CYS A 110 -11.50 16.39 6.32
CA CYS A 110 -10.57 15.67 7.18
C CYS A 110 -9.30 15.17 6.43
N ARG A 111 -9.19 15.42 5.12
CA ARG A 111 -8.07 14.99 4.27
C ARG A 111 -7.84 13.48 4.28
N LEU A 112 -8.92 12.73 4.21
CA LEU A 112 -8.90 11.26 4.26
C LEU A 112 -9.01 10.61 2.86
N GLY A 113 -8.91 11.37 1.77
CA GLY A 113 -8.92 10.85 0.40
C GLY A 113 -7.85 9.80 0.12
N GLY A 114 -6.72 9.86 0.84
CA GLY A 114 -5.68 8.85 0.75
C GLY A 114 -6.03 7.47 1.32
N LEU A 115 -7.14 7.33 2.07
CA LEU A 115 -7.56 6.03 2.66
C LEU A 115 -7.86 4.97 1.61
N ILE A 116 -8.26 5.33 0.41
CA ILE A 116 -8.50 4.39 -0.70
C ILE A 116 -7.27 3.52 -0.99
N ARG A 117 -6.06 4.04 -0.75
CA ARG A 117 -4.80 3.34 -0.98
C ARG A 117 -4.63 2.11 -0.07
N PHE A 118 -5.42 2.03 1.01
CA PHE A 118 -5.41 0.87 1.92
C PHE A 118 -6.40 -0.22 1.54
N THR A 119 -7.30 0.04 0.56
CA THR A 119 -8.23 -1.00 0.10
C THR A 119 -7.54 -1.91 -0.90
N PRO A 120 -7.41 -3.22 -0.61
CA PRO A 120 -6.76 -4.14 -1.53
C PRO A 120 -7.50 -4.24 -2.86
N TYR A 121 -6.75 -4.22 -3.96
CA TYR A 121 -7.28 -4.31 -5.31
C TYR A 121 -8.28 -5.49 -5.52
N PRO A 122 -8.05 -6.72 -5.00
CA PRO A 122 -8.99 -7.84 -5.18
C PRO A 122 -10.38 -7.57 -4.61
N VAL A 123 -10.47 -6.80 -3.53
CA VAL A 123 -11.76 -6.46 -2.90
C VAL A 123 -12.56 -5.52 -3.80
N ILE A 124 -11.90 -4.49 -4.32
CA ILE A 124 -12.50 -3.56 -5.26
C ILE A 124 -12.95 -4.28 -6.53
N ALA A 125 -12.10 -5.15 -7.07
CA ALA A 125 -12.39 -5.93 -8.26
C ALA A 125 -13.59 -6.86 -8.06
N GLY A 126 -13.71 -7.51 -6.89
CA GLY A 126 -14.85 -8.37 -6.55
C GLY A 126 -16.18 -7.60 -6.48
N PHE A 127 -16.15 -6.39 -5.91
CA PHE A 127 -17.34 -5.50 -5.89
C PHE A 127 -17.76 -5.08 -7.29
N LEU A 128 -16.80 -4.63 -8.10
CA LEU A 128 -17.11 -4.16 -9.45
C LEU A 128 -17.61 -5.29 -10.35
N ALA A 129 -17.07 -6.50 -10.19
CA ALA A 129 -17.56 -7.68 -10.87
C ALA A 129 -18.99 -8.04 -10.44
N GLY A 130 -19.27 -8.03 -9.13
CA GLY A 130 -20.61 -8.26 -8.58
C GLY A 130 -21.61 -7.19 -8.99
N THR A 131 -21.21 -5.93 -8.97
CA THR A 131 -22.01 -4.80 -9.49
C THR A 131 -22.32 -5.01 -10.97
N GLY A 132 -21.32 -5.38 -11.78
CA GLY A 132 -21.51 -5.68 -13.19
C GLY A 132 -22.56 -6.76 -13.43
N TRP A 133 -22.56 -7.82 -12.63
CA TRP A 133 -23.62 -8.86 -12.69
C TRP A 133 -25.02 -8.32 -12.38
N LEU A 134 -25.15 -7.51 -11.32
CA LEU A 134 -26.44 -6.90 -10.97
C LEU A 134 -26.95 -5.98 -12.07
N ILE A 135 -26.08 -5.22 -12.72
CA ILE A 135 -26.45 -4.38 -13.87
C ILE A 135 -26.90 -5.25 -15.04
N VAL A 136 -26.26 -6.38 -15.32
CA VAL A 136 -26.70 -7.34 -16.35
C VAL A 136 -28.10 -7.86 -16.03
N LEU A 137 -28.36 -8.27 -14.79
CA LEU A 137 -29.70 -8.70 -14.37
C LEU A 137 -30.75 -7.58 -14.51
N GLY A 138 -30.38 -6.34 -14.13
CA GLY A 138 -31.22 -5.17 -14.33
C GLY A 138 -31.54 -4.91 -15.80
N GLY A 139 -30.58 -5.08 -16.70
CA GLY A 139 -30.76 -4.96 -18.15
C GLY A 139 -31.72 -6.02 -18.72
N VAL A 140 -31.62 -7.26 -18.23
CA VAL A 140 -32.57 -8.33 -18.56
C VAL A 140 -33.97 -7.98 -18.03
N SER A 141 -34.08 -7.51 -16.79
CA SER A 141 -35.35 -7.07 -16.19
C SER A 141 -36.05 -5.95 -16.97
N VAL A 142 -35.27 -4.91 -17.35
CA VAL A 142 -35.79 -3.79 -18.16
C VAL A 142 -36.30 -4.25 -19.52
N THR A 143 -35.61 -5.21 -20.16
CA THR A 143 -36.00 -5.73 -21.47
C THR A 143 -37.24 -6.61 -21.40
N THR A 144 -37.32 -7.47 -20.39
CA THR A 144 -38.40 -8.50 -20.30
C THR A 144 -39.61 -8.02 -19.50
N GLY A 145 -39.46 -6.97 -18.68
CA GLY A 145 -40.47 -6.50 -17.73
C GLY A 145 -40.63 -7.42 -16.51
N HIS A 146 -39.73 -8.39 -16.30
CA HIS A 146 -39.79 -9.38 -15.22
C HIS A 146 -38.45 -9.47 -14.51
N GLU A 147 -38.48 -9.69 -13.19
CA GLU A 147 -37.24 -9.94 -12.45
C GLU A 147 -36.62 -11.29 -12.84
N PRO A 148 -35.31 -11.33 -13.20
CA PRO A 148 -34.66 -12.58 -13.53
C PRO A 148 -34.56 -13.48 -12.30
N SER A 149 -35.40 -14.54 -12.30
CA SER A 149 -35.42 -15.59 -11.25
C SER A 149 -35.42 -16.97 -11.89
N TRP A 150 -35.00 -17.98 -11.13
CA TRP A 150 -35.04 -19.37 -11.61
C TRP A 150 -36.46 -19.82 -12.04
N ALA A 151 -37.51 -19.24 -11.44
CA ALA A 151 -38.86 -19.48 -11.80
C ALA A 151 -39.27 -18.91 -13.18
N LEU A 152 -38.51 -17.98 -13.71
CA LEU A 152 -38.68 -17.37 -15.03
C LEU A 152 -38.14 -18.23 -16.18
N LEU A 153 -37.23 -19.15 -15.91
CA LEU A 153 -36.61 -19.99 -16.94
C LEU A 153 -37.61 -20.69 -17.88
N PRO A 154 -38.72 -21.27 -17.40
CA PRO A 154 -39.71 -21.83 -18.32
C PRO A 154 -40.46 -20.76 -19.15
N GLN A 155 -40.64 -19.56 -18.60
CA GLN A 155 -41.33 -18.45 -19.31
C GLN A 155 -40.40 -17.79 -20.35
N LEU A 156 -39.10 -17.82 -20.14
CA LEU A 156 -38.09 -17.37 -21.14
C LEU A 156 -38.15 -18.19 -22.44
N LEU A 157 -38.70 -19.36 -22.42
CA LEU A 157 -38.89 -20.21 -23.62
C LEU A 157 -40.09 -19.81 -24.48
N HIS A 158 -40.93 -18.85 -24.08
CA HIS A 158 -41.98 -18.32 -24.90
C HIS A 158 -41.42 -17.43 -26.04
N ALA A 159 -41.92 -17.64 -27.25
CA ALA A 159 -41.41 -17.01 -28.46
C ALA A 159 -41.23 -15.48 -28.41
N PRO A 160 -42.14 -14.66 -27.84
CA PRO A 160 -41.93 -13.22 -27.78
C PRO A 160 -40.77 -12.80 -26.88
N LEU A 161 -40.59 -13.45 -25.71
CA LEU A 161 -39.50 -13.16 -24.79
C LEU A 161 -38.13 -13.60 -25.36
N LEU A 162 -38.10 -14.78 -26.01
CA LEU A 162 -36.89 -15.23 -26.71
C LEU A 162 -36.45 -14.27 -27.80
N LEU A 163 -37.40 -13.70 -28.56
CA LEU A 163 -37.09 -12.71 -29.59
C LEU A 163 -36.50 -11.41 -28.99
N GLN A 164 -37.11 -10.91 -27.90
CA GLN A 164 -36.61 -9.72 -27.21
C GLN A 164 -35.18 -9.93 -26.67
N LEU A 165 -34.94 -11.05 -25.98
CA LEU A 165 -33.61 -11.39 -25.46
C LEU A 165 -32.60 -11.66 -26.56
N GLY A 166 -33.02 -12.30 -27.65
CA GLY A 166 -32.17 -12.54 -28.81
C GLY A 166 -31.72 -11.24 -29.49
N LEU A 167 -32.67 -10.30 -29.70
CA LEU A 167 -32.34 -8.99 -30.27
C LEU A 167 -31.51 -8.13 -29.29
N MET A 168 -31.81 -8.17 -27.98
CA MET A 168 -30.98 -7.52 -26.97
C MET A 168 -29.54 -8.07 -27.02
N THR A 169 -29.38 -9.40 -27.04
CA THR A 169 -28.08 -10.04 -27.09
C THR A 169 -27.34 -9.70 -28.38
N ALA A 170 -28.03 -9.68 -29.52
CA ALA A 170 -27.45 -9.27 -30.80
C ALA A 170 -26.97 -7.82 -30.76
N LEU A 171 -27.73 -6.92 -30.14
CA LEU A 171 -27.33 -5.52 -29.96
C LEU A 171 -26.15 -5.39 -29.00
N VAL A 172 -26.13 -6.15 -27.91
CA VAL A 172 -24.97 -6.19 -26.98
C VAL A 172 -23.69 -6.64 -27.71
N VAL A 173 -23.78 -7.71 -28.49
CA VAL A 173 -22.65 -8.16 -29.32
C VAL A 173 -22.23 -7.10 -30.31
N ALA A 174 -23.19 -6.43 -30.98
CA ALA A 174 -22.92 -5.33 -31.90
C ALA A 174 -22.21 -4.17 -31.19
N LEU A 175 -22.61 -3.82 -29.95
CA LEU A 175 -21.95 -2.79 -29.14
C LEU A 175 -20.49 -3.16 -28.83
N PHE A 176 -20.24 -4.39 -28.37
CA PHE A 176 -18.88 -4.87 -28.09
C PHE A 176 -18.01 -4.93 -29.37
N VAL A 177 -18.57 -5.36 -30.48
CA VAL A 177 -17.85 -5.40 -31.78
C VAL A 177 -17.55 -3.97 -32.25
N THR A 178 -18.53 -3.09 -32.17
CA THR A 178 -18.40 -1.67 -32.57
C THR A 178 -17.31 -0.97 -31.76
N GLU A 179 -17.29 -1.18 -30.45
CA GLU A 179 -16.26 -0.62 -29.56
C GLU A 179 -14.85 -1.13 -29.93
N ARG A 180 -14.72 -2.41 -30.31
CA ARG A 180 -13.42 -3.02 -30.63
C ARG A 180 -12.93 -2.72 -32.05
N VAL A 181 -13.83 -2.68 -33.02
CA VAL A 181 -13.49 -2.56 -34.44
C VAL A 181 -13.34 -1.08 -34.83
N PHE A 182 -14.27 -0.25 -34.39
CA PHE A 182 -14.26 1.17 -34.68
C PHE A 182 -13.64 1.92 -33.50
N ASN A 183 -12.37 2.20 -33.55
CA ASN A 183 -11.65 2.96 -32.51
C ASN A 183 -12.08 4.45 -32.55
N SER A 184 -13.39 4.73 -32.53
CA SER A 184 -14.01 6.04 -32.67
C SER A 184 -15.05 6.26 -31.59
N ALA A 185 -14.94 7.40 -30.90
CA ALA A 185 -15.89 7.84 -29.89
C ALA A 185 -17.33 8.03 -30.42
N PHE A 186 -17.52 8.13 -31.76
CA PHE A 186 -18.83 8.27 -32.40
C PHE A 186 -19.51 6.96 -32.73
N ALA A 187 -18.77 5.85 -32.78
CA ALA A 187 -19.27 4.59 -33.31
C ALA A 187 -20.42 3.99 -32.45
N VAL A 188 -20.23 3.92 -31.13
CA VAL A 188 -21.27 3.43 -30.21
C VAL A 188 -22.51 4.35 -30.21
N PRO A 189 -22.38 5.68 -30.04
CA PRO A 189 -23.53 6.59 -30.15
C PRO A 189 -24.27 6.50 -31.48
N ALA A 190 -23.54 6.36 -32.58
CA ALA A 190 -24.16 6.25 -33.91
C ALA A 190 -24.96 4.95 -34.06
N LEU A 191 -24.44 3.84 -33.53
CA LEU A 191 -25.16 2.55 -33.50
C LEU A 191 -26.45 2.66 -32.66
N LEU A 192 -26.40 3.24 -31.46
CA LEU A 192 -27.55 3.44 -30.60
C LEU A 192 -28.62 4.34 -31.27
N LEU A 193 -28.18 5.42 -31.90
CA LEU A 193 -29.08 6.30 -32.66
C LEU A 193 -29.70 5.58 -33.87
N ALA A 194 -28.92 4.80 -34.60
CA ALA A 194 -29.39 4.01 -35.73
C ALA A 194 -30.47 3.00 -35.28
N VAL A 195 -30.28 2.29 -34.17
CA VAL A 195 -31.29 1.36 -33.61
C VAL A 195 -32.55 2.12 -33.23
N LEU A 196 -32.43 3.26 -32.57
CA LEU A 196 -33.56 4.12 -32.19
C LEU A 196 -34.36 4.57 -33.45
N VAL A 197 -33.66 5.03 -34.47
CA VAL A 197 -34.28 5.50 -35.75
C VAL A 197 -34.97 4.34 -36.46
N VAL A 198 -34.28 3.17 -36.58
CA VAL A 198 -34.86 2.00 -37.23
C VAL A 198 -36.11 1.51 -36.51
N PHE A 199 -36.10 1.47 -35.16
CA PHE A 199 -37.27 1.07 -34.40
C PHE A 199 -38.47 2.00 -34.66
N ASN A 200 -38.25 3.34 -34.58
CA ASN A 200 -39.30 4.32 -34.82
C ASN A 200 -39.81 4.29 -36.28
N LEU A 201 -38.92 4.01 -37.22
CA LEU A 201 -39.30 3.81 -38.62
C LEU A 201 -40.22 2.58 -38.80
N VAL A 202 -39.91 1.48 -38.10
CA VAL A 202 -40.76 0.27 -38.07
C VAL A 202 -42.14 0.60 -37.48
N VAL A 203 -42.22 1.35 -36.38
CA VAL A 203 -43.48 1.80 -35.80
C VAL A 203 -44.30 2.66 -36.76
N LEU A 204 -43.61 3.58 -37.45
CA LEU A 204 -44.23 4.46 -38.43
C LEU A 204 -44.79 3.68 -39.64
N ILE A 205 -44.02 2.74 -40.19
CA ILE A 205 -44.42 1.87 -41.32
C ILE A 205 -45.57 0.95 -40.91
N ALA A 206 -45.60 0.44 -39.69
CA ALA A 206 -46.67 -0.39 -39.18
C ALA A 206 -48.02 0.38 -39.09
N GLY A 207 -47.99 1.71 -39.00
CA GLY A 207 -49.18 2.56 -39.03
C GLY A 207 -50.14 2.43 -37.84
N GLN A 208 -49.74 1.65 -36.78
CA GLN A 208 -50.58 1.33 -35.63
C GLN A 208 -50.28 2.20 -34.41
N GLY A 209 -49.33 3.14 -34.52
CA GLY A 209 -48.85 3.94 -33.39
C GLY A 209 -48.00 3.12 -32.37
N TYR A 210 -47.75 3.72 -31.22
CA TYR A 210 -46.90 3.08 -30.18
C TYR A 210 -47.64 2.10 -29.26
N GLU A 211 -48.96 2.16 -29.16
CA GLU A 211 -49.74 1.38 -28.19
C GLU A 211 -49.63 -0.14 -28.38
N PRO A 212 -49.71 -0.74 -29.58
CA PRO A 212 -49.48 -2.16 -29.77
C PRO A 212 -48.09 -2.64 -29.35
N PHE A 213 -47.08 -1.80 -29.57
CA PHE A 213 -45.68 -2.09 -29.16
C PHE A 213 -45.49 -1.97 -27.64
N ARG A 214 -46.23 -1.06 -27.00
CA ARG A 214 -46.27 -0.94 -25.54
C ARG A 214 -46.99 -2.15 -24.90
N ALA A 215 -48.14 -2.53 -25.43
CA ALA A 215 -48.90 -3.70 -24.95
C ALA A 215 -48.09 -5.01 -25.08
N SER A 216 -47.29 -5.15 -26.13
CA SER A 216 -46.45 -6.32 -26.37
C SER A 216 -45.07 -6.27 -25.67
N GLY A 217 -44.80 -5.24 -24.84
CA GLY A 217 -43.57 -5.14 -24.04
C GLY A 217 -42.30 -4.67 -24.78
N TRP A 218 -42.44 -4.17 -26.03
CA TRP A 218 -41.32 -3.60 -26.77
C TRP A 218 -40.94 -2.21 -26.30
N LEU A 219 -41.90 -1.48 -25.72
CA LEU A 219 -41.73 -0.18 -25.11
C LEU A 219 -41.95 -0.27 -23.61
N MET A 220 -41.33 0.61 -22.87
CA MET A 220 -41.57 0.70 -21.43
C MET A 220 -43.06 1.03 -21.17
N ARG A 221 -43.69 0.38 -20.18
CA ARG A 221 -45.00 0.74 -19.72
C ARG A 221 -44.93 2.05 -18.94
N MET A 222 -45.30 3.16 -19.58
CA MET A 222 -45.42 4.44 -18.94
C MET A 222 -46.86 4.63 -18.43
N PRO A 223 -47.08 5.07 -17.19
CA PRO A 223 -48.38 5.54 -16.75
C PRO A 223 -48.79 6.74 -17.59
N GLU A 224 -50.09 6.87 -17.89
CA GLU A 224 -50.61 7.99 -18.68
C GLU A 224 -50.18 9.34 -18.05
N ALA A 225 -49.53 10.18 -18.83
CA ALA A 225 -49.22 11.59 -18.61
C ALA A 225 -48.81 11.99 -17.19
N GLY A 226 -47.64 11.54 -16.74
CA GLY A 226 -46.97 12.08 -15.55
C GLY A 226 -45.80 13.02 -15.96
N ASN A 227 -45.70 14.18 -15.35
CA ASN A 227 -44.51 15.00 -15.48
C ASN A 227 -43.32 14.27 -14.84
N PHE A 228 -42.18 14.22 -15.54
CA PHE A 228 -40.96 13.65 -14.96
C PHE A 228 -40.46 14.42 -13.75
N TRP A 229 -40.81 15.71 -13.68
CA TRP A 229 -40.39 16.60 -12.59
C TRP A 229 -41.49 17.62 -12.26
N PRO A 230 -41.83 17.84 -11.00
CA PRO A 230 -41.38 17.09 -9.82
C PRO A 230 -41.98 15.67 -9.77
N PRO A 231 -41.20 14.66 -9.25
CA PRO A 231 -41.62 13.25 -9.27
C PRO A 231 -42.79 12.98 -8.37
N VAL A 232 -43.03 13.81 -7.35
CA VAL A 232 -44.11 13.76 -6.39
C VAL A 232 -44.52 15.17 -6.02
N ARG A 233 -45.81 15.39 -5.69
CA ARG A 233 -46.25 16.67 -5.16
C ARG A 233 -45.62 16.96 -3.79
N LEU A 234 -45.24 18.19 -3.53
CA LEU A 234 -44.69 18.59 -2.23
C LEU A 234 -45.61 18.25 -1.04
N SER A 235 -46.94 18.29 -1.23
CA SER A 235 -47.93 17.90 -0.24
C SER A 235 -47.84 16.40 0.15
N ALA A 236 -47.40 15.54 -0.74
CA ALA A 236 -47.27 14.11 -0.47
C ALA A 236 -46.15 13.78 0.52
N PHE A 237 -45.20 14.67 0.73
CA PHE A 237 -44.16 14.49 1.76
C PHE A 237 -44.73 14.56 3.19
N ALA A 238 -45.95 15.11 3.38
CA ALA A 238 -46.66 15.07 4.67
C ALA A 238 -47.15 13.66 5.02
N SER A 239 -47.28 12.76 4.04
CA SER A 239 -47.77 11.38 4.19
C SER A 239 -46.63 10.34 4.13
N VAL A 240 -45.35 10.76 4.30
CA VAL A 240 -44.19 9.86 4.31
C VAL A 240 -44.22 8.95 5.53
N ASP A 241 -44.07 7.66 5.29
CA ASP A 241 -43.87 6.67 6.35
C ASP A 241 -42.39 6.71 6.82
N TRP A 242 -42.17 7.54 7.84
CA TRP A 242 -40.81 7.70 8.42
C TRP A 242 -40.30 6.43 9.10
N HIS A 243 -41.20 5.57 9.61
CA HIS A 243 -40.81 4.29 10.21
C HIS A 243 -40.19 3.37 9.13
N ALA A 244 -40.85 3.26 7.97
CA ALA A 244 -40.31 2.50 6.84
C ALA A 244 -38.97 3.09 6.33
N VAL A 245 -38.86 4.41 6.25
CA VAL A 245 -37.63 5.06 5.85
C VAL A 245 -36.48 4.67 6.79
N TRP A 246 -36.64 4.86 8.10
CA TRP A 246 -35.54 4.58 9.05
C TRP A 246 -35.24 3.09 9.16
N SER A 247 -36.20 2.21 9.04
CA SER A 247 -35.99 0.75 9.05
C SER A 247 -35.14 0.29 7.84
N GLY A 248 -35.27 0.95 6.68
CA GLY A 248 -34.48 0.66 5.50
C GLY A 248 -33.07 1.27 5.51
N MET A 249 -32.79 2.26 6.39
CA MET A 249 -31.50 2.98 6.40
C MET A 249 -30.33 2.17 6.98
N PHE A 250 -30.53 0.98 7.52
CA PHE A 250 -29.42 0.15 8.04
C PHE A 250 -28.41 -0.24 6.94
N THR A 251 -28.81 -0.22 5.67
CA THR A 251 -27.93 -0.46 4.52
C THR A 251 -27.18 0.80 4.04
N LEU A 252 -27.53 1.97 4.56
CA LEU A 252 -26.95 3.27 4.17
C LEU A 252 -25.42 3.35 4.30
N PRO A 253 -24.77 2.84 5.37
CA PRO A 253 -23.30 2.87 5.47
C PRO A 253 -22.61 2.21 4.27
N ILE A 254 -23.24 1.21 3.69
CA ILE A 254 -22.76 0.47 2.53
C ILE A 254 -22.78 1.38 1.29
N VAL A 255 -23.90 2.09 1.07
CA VAL A 255 -24.02 3.05 -0.04
C VAL A 255 -22.95 4.14 0.06
N ILE A 256 -22.74 4.68 1.27
CA ILE A 256 -21.74 5.70 1.54
C ILE A 256 -20.33 5.20 1.19
N VAL A 257 -19.92 4.07 1.75
CA VAL A 257 -18.56 3.53 1.56
C VAL A 257 -18.31 3.23 0.09
N ILE A 258 -19.23 2.56 -0.58
CA ILE A 258 -19.08 2.18 -2.00
C ILE A 258 -19.03 3.42 -2.90
N THR A 259 -19.91 4.39 -2.66
CA THR A 259 -19.91 5.62 -3.45
C THR A 259 -18.59 6.37 -3.32
N ILE A 260 -18.04 6.46 -2.11
CA ILE A 260 -16.75 7.12 -1.87
C ILE A 260 -15.61 6.35 -2.53
N VAL A 261 -15.59 5.02 -2.40
CA VAL A 261 -14.58 4.18 -3.06
C VAL A 261 -14.65 4.34 -4.58
N ALA A 262 -15.85 4.26 -5.15
CA ALA A 262 -16.06 4.40 -6.59
C ALA A 262 -15.71 5.81 -7.09
N LEU A 263 -16.04 6.86 -6.36
CA LEU A 263 -15.64 8.24 -6.63
C LEU A 263 -14.12 8.37 -6.73
N LEU A 264 -13.40 7.87 -5.71
CA LEU A 264 -11.94 7.98 -5.67
C LEU A 264 -11.26 7.15 -6.76
N MET A 265 -11.81 5.97 -7.08
CA MET A 265 -11.33 5.16 -8.20
C MET A 265 -11.52 5.83 -9.56
N ASN A 266 -12.71 6.41 -9.79
CA ASN A 266 -12.99 7.16 -11.01
C ASN A 266 -12.08 8.38 -11.12
N THR A 267 -11.86 9.12 -10.03
CA THR A 267 -10.93 10.25 -10.00
C THR A 267 -9.51 9.81 -10.38
N THR A 268 -9.01 8.71 -9.79
CA THR A 268 -7.71 8.14 -10.15
C THR A 268 -7.67 7.65 -11.60
N GLY A 269 -8.78 7.10 -12.11
CA GLY A 269 -8.93 6.73 -13.52
C GLY A 269 -8.79 7.93 -14.46
N ILE A 270 -9.42 9.06 -14.13
CA ILE A 270 -9.30 10.30 -14.88
C ILE A 270 -7.87 10.84 -14.83
N GLU A 271 -7.25 10.85 -13.63
CA GLU A 271 -5.86 11.27 -13.41
C GLU A 271 -4.89 10.54 -14.33
N LEU A 272 -4.97 9.20 -14.39
CA LEU A 272 -4.11 8.35 -15.22
C LEU A 272 -4.28 8.62 -16.72
N HIS A 273 -5.50 8.87 -17.18
CA HIS A 273 -5.76 9.08 -18.61
C HIS A 273 -5.54 10.54 -19.05
N ALA A 274 -5.84 11.50 -18.17
CA ALA A 274 -5.62 12.91 -18.44
C ALA A 274 -4.14 13.33 -18.23
N ASN A 275 -3.30 12.43 -17.72
CA ASN A 275 -1.90 12.67 -17.35
C ASN A 275 -1.72 13.94 -16.50
N ARG A 276 -2.58 14.09 -15.49
CA ARG A 276 -2.68 15.29 -14.66
C ARG A 276 -2.96 14.88 -13.22
N ASP A 277 -2.16 15.33 -12.28
CA ASP A 277 -2.37 15.09 -10.85
C ASP A 277 -3.68 15.72 -10.36
N MET A 278 -4.48 14.93 -9.65
CA MET A 278 -5.74 15.37 -9.05
C MET A 278 -5.68 15.32 -7.53
N ASP A 279 -6.10 16.39 -6.89
CA ASP A 279 -6.25 16.43 -5.43
C ASP A 279 -7.54 15.68 -5.04
N LEU A 280 -7.37 14.45 -4.53
CA LEU A 280 -8.47 13.57 -4.12
C LEU A 280 -9.36 14.20 -3.05
N ASP A 281 -8.78 14.95 -2.10
CA ASP A 281 -9.55 15.62 -1.04
C ASP A 281 -10.39 16.76 -1.59
N ARG A 282 -9.87 17.49 -2.58
CA ARG A 282 -10.61 18.54 -3.29
C ARG A 282 -11.75 17.95 -4.12
N GLU A 283 -11.51 16.84 -4.81
CA GLU A 283 -12.55 16.14 -5.58
C GLU A 283 -13.65 15.61 -4.67
N MET A 284 -13.32 15.05 -3.51
CA MET A 284 -14.31 14.65 -2.51
C MET A 284 -15.17 15.83 -2.04
N ARG A 285 -14.55 16.97 -1.73
CA ARG A 285 -15.31 18.18 -1.34
C ARG A 285 -16.21 18.68 -2.47
N SER A 286 -15.70 18.71 -3.68
CA SER A 286 -16.45 19.10 -4.87
C SER A 286 -17.67 18.22 -5.10
N ASN A 287 -17.44 16.89 -5.11
CA ASN A 287 -18.53 15.92 -5.29
C ASN A 287 -19.49 15.90 -4.11
N GLY A 288 -19.01 16.16 -2.90
CA GLY A 288 -19.86 16.27 -1.71
C GLY A 288 -20.83 17.46 -1.82
N TRP A 289 -20.35 18.65 -2.20
CA TRP A 289 -21.22 19.81 -2.42
C TRP A 289 -22.21 19.58 -3.57
N MET A 290 -21.74 18.97 -4.66
CA MET A 290 -22.56 18.62 -5.81
C MET A 290 -23.70 17.67 -5.40
N ASN A 291 -23.40 16.59 -4.70
CA ASN A 291 -24.39 15.62 -4.24
C ASN A 291 -25.31 16.20 -3.14
N LEU A 292 -24.83 17.18 -2.37
CA LEU A 292 -25.69 17.91 -1.41
C LEU A 292 -26.81 18.67 -2.14
N LEU A 293 -26.45 19.40 -3.21
CA LEU A 293 -27.44 20.11 -4.04
C LEU A 293 -28.43 19.14 -4.70
N VAL A 294 -27.93 18.02 -5.21
CA VAL A 294 -28.75 16.97 -5.81
C VAL A 294 -29.69 16.36 -4.78
N GLY A 295 -29.19 16.02 -3.58
CA GLY A 295 -29.98 15.42 -2.51
C GLY A 295 -31.08 16.35 -1.96
N VAL A 296 -30.83 17.67 -1.87
CA VAL A 296 -31.85 18.66 -1.51
C VAL A 296 -33.00 18.66 -2.55
N GLY A 297 -32.70 18.43 -3.83
CA GLY A 297 -33.69 18.24 -4.88
C GLY A 297 -34.31 16.83 -4.92
N GLY A 298 -33.95 15.93 -4.01
CA GLY A 298 -34.44 14.55 -3.98
C GLY A 298 -33.76 13.61 -4.96
N GLY A 299 -32.68 14.04 -5.60
CA GLY A 299 -32.01 13.31 -6.66
C GLY A 299 -31.08 12.20 -6.17
N MET A 300 -30.51 11.45 -7.12
CA MET A 300 -29.61 10.30 -6.92
C MET A 300 -28.16 10.74 -6.86
N PRO A 301 -27.30 10.04 -6.11
CA PRO A 301 -25.87 10.36 -6.00
C PRO A 301 -25.11 10.01 -7.29
N GLY A 302 -24.07 10.79 -7.56
CA GLY A 302 -23.19 10.56 -8.68
C GLY A 302 -21.83 11.25 -8.49
N TYR A 303 -20.99 11.10 -9.48
CA TYR A 303 -19.64 11.68 -9.51
C TYR A 303 -19.12 11.81 -10.95
N SER A 304 -17.90 12.29 -11.09
CA SER A 304 -17.22 12.51 -12.37
C SER A 304 -17.08 11.21 -13.18
N SER A 305 -17.58 11.20 -14.41
CA SER A 305 -17.55 10.04 -15.30
C SER A 305 -16.22 9.96 -16.06
N VAL A 306 -15.49 8.86 -15.89
CA VAL A 306 -14.27 8.58 -16.67
C VAL A 306 -14.60 8.50 -18.15
N SER A 307 -15.61 7.73 -18.54
CA SER A 307 -15.95 7.47 -19.95
C SER A 307 -16.28 8.74 -20.71
N LEU A 308 -17.15 9.60 -20.17
CA LEU A 308 -17.51 10.86 -20.82
C LEU A 308 -16.35 11.84 -20.86
N THR A 309 -15.54 11.88 -19.80
CA THR A 309 -14.35 12.73 -19.75
C THR A 309 -13.31 12.29 -20.79
N LEU A 310 -13.10 10.99 -20.96
CA LEU A 310 -12.19 10.45 -21.99
C LEU A 310 -12.65 10.80 -23.40
N ILE A 311 -13.95 10.73 -23.69
CA ILE A 311 -14.50 11.13 -24.98
C ILE A 311 -14.20 12.59 -25.28
N ILE A 312 -14.33 13.48 -24.28
CA ILE A 312 -14.00 14.91 -24.45
C ILE A 312 -12.52 15.07 -24.80
N HIS A 313 -11.63 14.37 -24.09
CA HIS A 313 -10.20 14.41 -24.38
C HIS A 313 -9.86 13.84 -25.76
N GLN A 314 -10.45 12.72 -26.17
CA GLN A 314 -10.26 12.12 -27.51
C GLN A 314 -10.71 13.05 -28.64
N LEU A 315 -11.76 13.83 -28.39
CA LEU A 315 -12.29 14.81 -29.37
C LEU A 315 -11.58 16.15 -29.32
N ASN A 316 -10.57 16.33 -28.47
CA ASN A 316 -9.91 17.62 -28.19
C ASN A 316 -10.91 18.75 -27.90
N ALA A 317 -12.03 18.41 -27.27
CA ALA A 317 -13.16 19.32 -27.04
C ALA A 317 -13.17 19.86 -25.59
N SER A 318 -12.00 20.04 -24.97
CA SER A 318 -11.86 20.53 -23.58
C SER A 318 -12.34 21.99 -23.48
N SER A 319 -13.65 22.15 -23.30
CA SER A 319 -14.30 23.47 -23.25
C SER A 319 -15.53 23.42 -22.32
N LYS A 320 -15.78 24.53 -21.63
CA LYS A 320 -17.01 24.73 -20.82
C LYS A 320 -18.29 24.52 -21.62
N TRP A 321 -18.24 24.81 -22.92
CA TRP A 321 -19.39 24.65 -23.82
C TRP A 321 -19.87 23.20 -23.89
N VAL A 322 -18.99 22.22 -23.76
CA VAL A 322 -19.40 20.80 -23.74
C VAL A 322 -20.28 20.50 -22.52
N GLY A 323 -19.89 20.95 -21.34
CA GLY A 323 -20.71 20.80 -20.14
C GLY A 323 -22.03 21.55 -20.23
N ILE A 324 -22.02 22.78 -20.80
CA ILE A 324 -23.26 23.57 -21.03
C ILE A 324 -24.21 22.82 -21.98
N ILE A 325 -23.68 22.29 -23.08
CA ILE A 325 -24.49 21.53 -24.06
C ILE A 325 -25.07 20.28 -23.41
N VAL A 326 -24.27 19.53 -22.61
CA VAL A 326 -24.76 18.37 -21.89
C VAL A 326 -25.86 18.75 -20.90
N ALA A 327 -25.69 19.84 -20.13
CA ALA A 327 -26.69 20.33 -19.19
C ALA A 327 -27.97 20.73 -19.88
N VAL A 328 -27.89 21.46 -21.00
CA VAL A 328 -29.06 21.84 -21.80
C VAL A 328 -29.78 20.63 -22.36
N MET A 329 -29.04 19.66 -22.90
CA MET A 329 -29.63 18.43 -23.45
C MET A 329 -30.31 17.59 -22.37
N THR A 330 -29.69 17.40 -21.20
CA THR A 330 -30.28 16.64 -20.07
C THR A 330 -31.49 17.38 -19.47
N LEU A 331 -31.45 18.71 -19.38
CA LEU A 331 -32.58 19.52 -18.97
C LEU A 331 -33.75 19.44 -20.01
N SER A 332 -33.43 19.48 -21.32
CA SER A 332 -34.42 19.28 -22.35
C SER A 332 -35.08 17.90 -22.29
N ALA A 333 -34.24 16.86 -22.02
CA ALA A 333 -34.75 15.51 -21.83
C ALA A 333 -35.65 15.40 -20.57
N LEU A 334 -35.31 16.12 -19.48
CA LEU A 334 -36.14 16.20 -18.27
C LEU A 334 -37.51 16.87 -18.55
N MET A 335 -37.51 17.96 -19.34
CA MET A 335 -38.74 18.73 -19.63
C MET A 335 -39.63 18.08 -20.69
N LEU A 336 -39.03 17.44 -21.69
CA LEU A 336 -39.69 16.84 -22.85
C LEU A 336 -39.72 15.29 -22.75
N GLY A 337 -39.30 14.75 -21.62
CA GLY A 337 -38.94 13.33 -21.49
C GLY A 337 -40.09 12.35 -21.74
N SER A 338 -41.35 12.72 -21.43
CA SER A 338 -42.49 11.88 -21.75
C SER A 338 -42.63 11.63 -23.24
N LEU A 339 -42.38 12.67 -24.05
CA LEU A 339 -42.47 12.59 -25.51
C LEU A 339 -41.30 11.84 -26.14
N LEU A 340 -40.08 11.95 -25.51
CA LEU A 340 -38.87 11.30 -26.00
C LEU A 340 -38.79 9.84 -25.61
N LEU A 341 -39.21 9.50 -24.38
CA LEU A 341 -39.11 8.13 -23.85
C LEU A 341 -40.17 7.19 -24.42
N ASP A 342 -41.34 7.73 -24.83
CA ASP A 342 -42.35 6.95 -25.53
C ASP A 342 -41.83 6.32 -26.83
N ALA A 343 -40.76 6.90 -27.40
CA ALA A 343 -40.13 6.42 -28.62
C ALA A 343 -38.93 5.48 -28.36
N VAL A 344 -38.52 5.26 -27.11
CA VAL A 344 -37.32 4.46 -26.78
C VAL A 344 -37.68 3.00 -26.51
N PRO A 345 -37.17 2.03 -27.31
CA PRO A 345 -37.45 0.62 -27.10
C PRO A 345 -36.73 0.10 -25.82
N ALA A 346 -37.44 -0.74 -25.04
CA ALA A 346 -36.92 -1.37 -23.82
C ALA A 346 -35.64 -2.18 -24.07
N ILE A 347 -35.56 -2.82 -25.23
CA ILE A 347 -34.38 -3.58 -25.68
C ILE A 347 -33.13 -2.68 -25.78
N LEU A 348 -33.27 -1.44 -26.21
CA LEU A 348 -32.14 -0.50 -26.32
C LEU A 348 -31.56 -0.20 -24.94
N LEU A 349 -32.41 0.10 -23.95
CA LEU A 349 -32.00 0.38 -22.57
C LEU A 349 -31.39 -0.86 -21.91
N GLY A 350 -32.05 -2.01 -22.07
CA GLY A 350 -31.54 -3.27 -21.53
C GLY A 350 -30.18 -3.67 -22.15
N ALA A 351 -30.01 -3.50 -23.46
CA ALA A 351 -28.74 -3.79 -24.12
C ALA A 351 -27.60 -2.88 -23.62
N ILE A 352 -27.86 -1.60 -23.37
CA ILE A 352 -26.86 -0.68 -22.80
C ILE A 352 -26.45 -1.13 -21.41
N LEU A 353 -27.41 -1.52 -20.55
CA LEU A 353 -27.13 -2.01 -19.22
C LEU A 353 -26.30 -3.31 -19.27
N VAL A 354 -26.70 -4.26 -20.12
CA VAL A 354 -25.96 -5.54 -20.28
C VAL A 354 -24.56 -5.29 -20.84
N TRP A 355 -24.40 -4.36 -21.75
CA TRP A 355 -23.09 -3.96 -22.28
C TRP A 355 -22.20 -3.35 -21.20
N VAL A 356 -22.70 -2.39 -20.41
CA VAL A 356 -21.97 -1.76 -19.29
C VAL A 356 -21.62 -2.81 -18.22
N GLY A 357 -22.59 -3.57 -17.75
CA GLY A 357 -22.37 -4.61 -16.74
C GLY A 357 -21.42 -5.71 -17.23
N GLY A 358 -21.57 -6.12 -18.49
CA GLY A 358 -20.69 -7.09 -19.14
C GLY A 358 -19.26 -6.59 -19.30
N SER A 359 -19.07 -5.31 -19.60
CA SER A 359 -17.75 -4.69 -19.65
C SER A 359 -17.07 -4.68 -18.29
N LEU A 360 -17.80 -4.32 -17.22
CA LEU A 360 -17.30 -4.41 -15.84
C LEU A 360 -16.90 -5.84 -15.48
N MET A 361 -17.75 -6.82 -15.77
CA MET A 361 -17.42 -8.23 -15.51
C MET A 361 -16.20 -8.68 -16.30
N TYR A 362 -16.08 -8.29 -17.58
CA TYR A 362 -14.94 -8.65 -18.40
C TYR A 362 -13.63 -8.08 -17.84
N ASP A 363 -13.61 -6.81 -17.47
CA ASP A 363 -12.42 -6.15 -16.96
C ASP A 363 -12.00 -6.67 -15.59
N TRP A 364 -12.95 -6.92 -14.70
CA TRP A 364 -12.69 -7.26 -13.30
C TRP A 364 -12.68 -8.77 -12.99
N LEU A 365 -13.23 -9.63 -13.88
CA LEU A 365 -13.10 -11.07 -13.77
C LEU A 365 -12.10 -11.64 -14.78
N ILE A 366 -12.29 -11.36 -16.08
CA ILE A 366 -11.52 -12.05 -17.12
C ILE A 366 -10.12 -11.45 -17.26
N ARG A 367 -10.04 -10.12 -17.38
CA ARG A 367 -8.75 -9.44 -17.52
C ARG A 367 -7.92 -9.48 -16.24
N ALA A 368 -8.56 -9.38 -15.07
CA ALA A 368 -7.92 -9.44 -13.77
C ALA A 368 -7.22 -10.78 -13.50
N ARG A 369 -7.77 -11.92 -13.99
CA ARG A 369 -7.16 -13.25 -13.86
C ARG A 369 -5.72 -13.32 -14.38
N ARG A 370 -5.38 -12.53 -15.39
CA ARG A 370 -4.04 -12.54 -16.01
C ARG A 370 -3.01 -11.71 -15.25
N ARG A 371 -3.45 -10.93 -14.28
CA ARG A 371 -2.62 -9.93 -13.57
C ARG A 371 -2.44 -10.23 -12.09
N LEU A 372 -3.26 -11.13 -11.53
CA LEU A 372 -3.35 -11.38 -10.09
C LEU A 372 -2.89 -12.80 -9.74
N ASP A 373 -2.40 -12.93 -8.52
CA ASP A 373 -2.10 -14.23 -7.94
C ASP A 373 -3.38 -15.05 -7.74
N PRO A 374 -3.30 -16.41 -7.81
CA PRO A 374 -4.46 -17.28 -7.66
C PRO A 374 -5.28 -17.04 -6.40
N PHE A 375 -4.62 -16.67 -5.29
CA PHE A 375 -5.28 -16.39 -4.03
C PHE A 375 -6.07 -15.06 -4.07
N GLU A 376 -5.50 -14.02 -4.65
CA GLU A 376 -6.17 -12.73 -4.83
C GLU A 376 -7.36 -12.86 -5.77
N TYR A 377 -7.21 -13.65 -6.84
CA TYR A 377 -8.30 -13.94 -7.77
C TYR A 377 -9.43 -14.74 -7.11
N ALA A 378 -9.12 -15.68 -6.22
CA ALA A 378 -10.13 -16.43 -5.46
C ALA A 378 -10.98 -15.50 -4.58
N VAL A 379 -10.40 -14.44 -4.02
CA VAL A 379 -11.14 -13.43 -3.25
C VAL A 379 -12.10 -12.65 -4.13
N ILE A 380 -11.72 -12.29 -5.37
CA ILE A 380 -12.62 -11.65 -6.34
C ILE A 380 -13.83 -12.55 -6.62
N LEU A 381 -13.57 -13.83 -6.91
CA LEU A 381 -14.64 -14.80 -7.18
C LEU A 381 -15.53 -15.00 -5.96
N LEU A 382 -14.97 -15.09 -4.76
CA LEU A 382 -15.74 -15.24 -3.51
C LEU A 382 -16.69 -14.06 -3.31
N ILE A 383 -16.19 -12.83 -3.42
CA ILE A 383 -17.01 -11.62 -3.25
C ILE A 383 -18.11 -11.57 -4.31
N GLY A 384 -17.74 -11.77 -5.59
CA GLY A 384 -18.70 -11.79 -6.69
C GLY A 384 -19.78 -12.86 -6.51
N LEU A 385 -19.38 -14.07 -6.11
CA LEU A 385 -20.31 -15.18 -5.85
C LEU A 385 -21.27 -14.89 -4.69
N VAL A 386 -20.77 -14.30 -3.60
CA VAL A 386 -21.62 -13.91 -2.45
C VAL A 386 -22.60 -12.83 -2.86
N ILE A 387 -22.20 -11.85 -3.68
CA ILE A 387 -23.11 -10.82 -4.21
C ILE A 387 -24.23 -11.47 -5.03
N VAL A 388 -23.90 -12.44 -5.87
CA VAL A 388 -24.83 -13.13 -6.77
C VAL A 388 -25.80 -14.05 -6.02
N LEU A 389 -25.28 -14.83 -5.05
CA LEU A 389 -26.07 -15.91 -4.41
C LEU A 389 -26.78 -15.48 -3.13
N VAL A 390 -26.25 -14.47 -2.43
CA VAL A 390 -26.82 -14.07 -1.12
C VAL A 390 -27.41 -12.66 -1.22
N SER A 391 -26.57 -11.65 -1.28
CA SER A 391 -26.97 -10.26 -1.49
C SER A 391 -25.76 -9.34 -1.63
N PHE A 392 -25.99 -8.18 -2.21
CA PHE A 392 -24.97 -7.16 -2.36
C PHE A 392 -24.37 -6.67 -1.00
N PRO A 393 -25.17 -6.37 0.05
CA PRO A 393 -24.64 -6.00 1.35
C PRO A 393 -23.75 -7.06 1.99
N VAL A 394 -24.12 -8.32 1.92
CA VAL A 394 -23.35 -9.44 2.48
C VAL A 394 -22.03 -9.60 1.72
N GLY A 395 -22.05 -9.44 0.39
CA GLY A 395 -20.83 -9.46 -0.42
C GLY A 395 -19.80 -8.39 -0.01
N ILE A 396 -20.29 -7.20 0.34
CA ILE A 396 -19.44 -6.11 0.85
C ILE A 396 -18.84 -6.46 2.20
N LEU A 397 -19.65 -6.99 3.13
CA LEU A 397 -19.15 -7.41 4.44
C LEU A 397 -18.05 -8.47 4.30
N VAL A 398 -18.27 -9.47 3.44
CA VAL A 398 -17.27 -10.50 3.12
C VAL A 398 -16.03 -9.87 2.50
N GLY A 399 -16.20 -8.91 1.60
CA GLY A 399 -15.10 -8.16 1.00
C GLY A 399 -14.27 -7.38 2.03
N LEU A 400 -14.93 -6.71 2.96
CA LEU A 400 -14.26 -5.99 4.05
C LEU A 400 -13.46 -6.95 4.95
N ILE A 401 -14.05 -8.07 5.33
CA ILE A 401 -13.37 -9.12 6.10
C ILE A 401 -12.18 -9.66 5.30
N ALA A 402 -12.37 -9.97 4.02
CA ALA A 402 -11.31 -10.43 3.15
C ALA A 402 -10.17 -9.39 3.00
N ALA A 403 -10.50 -8.09 2.97
CA ALA A 403 -9.51 -7.00 2.96
C ALA A 403 -8.61 -7.06 4.19
N ILE A 404 -9.21 -7.21 5.37
CA ILE A 404 -8.48 -7.30 6.64
C ILE A 404 -7.55 -8.53 6.65
N PHE A 405 -8.07 -9.68 6.20
CA PHE A 405 -7.27 -10.90 6.10
C PHE A 405 -6.14 -10.80 5.08
N LEU A 406 -6.39 -10.24 3.90
CA LEU A 406 -5.38 -10.02 2.88
C LEU A 406 -4.27 -9.09 3.39
N PHE A 407 -4.67 -7.99 4.01
CA PHE A 407 -3.72 -7.05 4.61
C PHE A 407 -2.85 -7.74 5.67
N ALA A 408 -3.47 -8.43 6.64
CA ALA A 408 -2.76 -9.13 7.69
C ALA A 408 -1.80 -10.20 7.12
N PHE A 409 -2.24 -10.93 6.07
CA PHE A 409 -1.45 -11.99 5.44
C PHE A 409 -0.28 -11.44 4.61
N GLN A 410 -0.49 -10.42 3.79
CA GLN A 410 0.56 -9.80 2.98
C GLN A 410 1.60 -9.11 3.86
N TYR A 411 1.15 -8.30 4.82
CA TYR A 411 2.06 -7.66 5.77
C TYR A 411 2.77 -8.68 6.67
N GLY A 412 2.08 -9.76 7.04
CA GLY A 412 2.68 -10.86 7.79
C GLY A 412 3.83 -11.55 7.05
N ARG A 413 3.94 -11.43 5.72
CA ARG A 413 4.99 -12.04 4.89
C ARG A 413 6.20 -11.13 4.64
N VAL A 414 6.12 -9.85 4.94
CA VAL A 414 7.26 -8.93 4.79
C VAL A 414 8.41 -9.39 5.68
N ASP A 415 9.58 -9.63 5.12
CA ASP A 415 10.75 -9.97 5.91
C ASP A 415 11.30 -8.70 6.57
N ILE A 416 11.24 -8.69 7.90
CA ILE A 416 11.77 -7.61 8.72
C ILE A 416 13.26 -7.77 8.99
N VAL A 417 13.83 -8.95 8.72
CA VAL A 417 15.25 -9.22 8.84
C VAL A 417 15.92 -8.79 7.54
N ARG A 418 16.65 -7.69 7.58
CA ARG A 418 17.40 -7.21 6.42
C ARG A 418 18.68 -8.00 6.22
N HIS A 419 19.44 -8.17 7.30
CA HIS A 419 20.69 -8.92 7.31
C HIS A 419 20.78 -9.77 8.55
N GLU A 420 21.32 -10.95 8.37
CA GLU A 420 21.67 -11.86 9.46
C GLU A 420 23.10 -12.32 9.23
N LEU A 421 23.95 -12.10 10.23
CA LEU A 421 25.37 -12.41 10.22
C LEU A 421 25.74 -13.11 11.52
N THR A 422 26.92 -13.68 11.55
CA THR A 422 27.51 -14.21 12.78
C THR A 422 28.70 -13.35 13.21
N GLY A 423 29.10 -13.41 14.47
CA GLY A 423 30.30 -12.75 14.95
C GLY A 423 31.58 -13.25 14.28
N ALA A 424 31.55 -14.42 13.63
CA ALA A 424 32.65 -14.88 12.80
C ALA A 424 32.76 -14.11 11.46
N ASP A 425 31.61 -13.69 10.89
CA ASP A 425 31.53 -12.90 9.66
C ASP A 425 31.75 -11.42 9.91
N TRP A 426 31.37 -10.96 11.09
CA TRP A 426 31.46 -9.59 11.54
C TRP A 426 32.62 -9.44 12.54
N ASN A 427 33.64 -8.74 12.14
CA ASN A 427 34.69 -8.33 13.06
C ASN A 427 34.52 -6.83 13.34
N THR A 428 34.25 -6.45 14.59
CA THR A 428 34.30 -5.04 15.00
C THR A 428 35.70 -4.54 14.70
N GLY A 429 35.87 -3.81 13.58
CA GLY A 429 37.13 -3.41 12.94
C GLY A 429 38.20 -2.73 13.81
N GLY A 430 38.22 -3.04 15.09
CA GLY A 430 39.34 -2.75 15.98
C GLY A 430 40.49 -3.68 15.67
N HIS A 431 41.69 -3.16 15.57
CA HIS A 431 42.95 -3.89 15.45
C HIS A 431 43.14 -4.73 16.70
N VAL A 432 42.62 -5.93 16.66
CA VAL A 432 42.62 -6.86 17.78
C VAL A 432 43.78 -7.81 17.60
N SER A 433 44.44 -8.18 18.70
CA SER A 433 45.52 -9.16 18.71
C SER A 433 45.12 -10.39 17.87
N GLY A 434 46.05 -10.93 17.08
CA GLY A 434 45.82 -12.03 16.16
C GLY A 434 45.14 -13.23 16.83
N ARG A 435 45.33 -13.43 18.14
CA ARG A 435 44.69 -14.47 18.93
C ARG A 435 43.21 -14.23 19.19
N ARG A 436 42.79 -12.98 19.52
CA ARG A 436 41.42 -12.62 19.72
C ARG A 436 40.63 -12.80 18.40
N GLN A 437 41.23 -12.37 17.31
CA GLN A 437 40.63 -12.51 15.99
C GLN A 437 40.47 -13.98 15.57
N GLU A 438 41.48 -14.83 15.90
CA GLU A 438 41.41 -16.26 15.60
C GLU A 438 40.34 -16.95 16.47
N LEU A 439 40.22 -16.60 17.76
CA LEU A 439 39.17 -17.14 18.65
C LEU A 439 37.78 -16.70 18.19
N LEU A 440 37.60 -15.42 17.78
CA LEU A 440 36.33 -14.96 17.26
C LEU A 440 36.00 -15.61 15.90
N ARG A 441 37.00 -15.91 15.07
CA ARG A 441 36.79 -16.64 13.82
C ARG A 441 36.34 -18.09 14.06
N GLN A 442 36.87 -18.73 15.09
CA GLN A 442 36.55 -20.13 15.47
C GLN A 442 35.21 -20.23 16.20
N HIS A 443 34.93 -19.33 17.13
CA HIS A 443 33.78 -19.39 18.05
C HIS A 443 32.75 -18.32 17.81
N GLY A 444 32.99 -17.34 16.95
CA GLY A 444 32.09 -16.20 16.67
C GLY A 444 30.74 -16.59 16.08
N THR A 445 30.58 -17.82 15.60
CA THR A 445 29.25 -18.38 15.23
C THR A 445 28.29 -18.44 16.40
N GLY A 446 28.80 -18.39 17.63
CA GLY A 446 28.01 -18.27 18.87
C GLY A 446 27.34 -16.88 19.03
N ILE A 447 27.74 -15.87 18.26
CA ILE A 447 27.10 -14.55 18.23
C ILE A 447 26.28 -14.43 16.96
N VAL A 448 24.97 -14.23 17.07
CA VAL A 448 24.06 -13.98 15.94
C VAL A 448 23.69 -12.51 15.92
N ILE A 449 23.84 -11.86 14.76
CA ILE A 449 23.56 -10.46 14.53
C ILE A 449 22.37 -10.38 13.59
N VAL A 450 21.31 -9.69 14.03
CA VAL A 450 20.08 -9.51 13.24
C VAL A 450 19.79 -8.03 13.11
N ARG A 451 19.80 -7.51 11.88
CA ARG A 451 19.36 -6.13 11.59
C ARG A 451 17.91 -6.14 11.18
N LEU A 452 17.09 -5.36 11.87
CA LEU A 452 15.68 -5.22 11.61
C LEU A 452 15.39 -3.97 10.77
N GLN A 453 14.30 -4.03 9.99
CA GLN A 453 13.80 -2.88 9.23
C GLN A 453 12.27 -2.82 9.22
N GLY A 454 11.73 -1.61 9.00
CA GLY A 454 10.29 -1.40 8.82
C GLY A 454 9.52 -1.42 10.14
N PHE A 455 8.22 -1.69 10.05
CA PHE A 455 7.33 -1.72 11.21
C PHE A 455 7.19 -3.15 11.75
N LEU A 456 7.37 -3.31 13.05
CA LEU A 456 7.26 -4.60 13.74
C LEU A 456 5.85 -4.79 14.28
N PHE A 457 5.18 -5.85 13.87
CA PHE A 457 3.87 -6.21 14.37
C PHE A 457 3.79 -7.72 14.63
N PHE A 458 2.67 -8.17 15.18
CA PHE A 458 2.43 -9.54 15.60
C PHE A 458 3.02 -10.61 14.65
N GLY A 459 2.67 -10.58 13.33
CA GLY A 459 3.09 -11.63 12.39
C GLY A 459 4.60 -11.64 12.10
N THR A 460 5.22 -10.47 12.03
CA THR A 460 6.66 -10.33 11.78
C THR A 460 7.49 -10.64 13.02
N ALA A 461 7.01 -10.24 14.19
CA ALA A 461 7.67 -10.50 15.46
C ALA A 461 7.67 -12.01 15.83
N ASP A 462 6.59 -12.75 15.53
CA ASP A 462 6.54 -14.20 15.77
C ASP A 462 7.52 -14.97 14.88
N ARG A 463 7.68 -14.55 13.60
CA ARG A 463 8.69 -15.14 12.71
C ARG A 463 10.11 -14.87 13.18
N LEU A 464 10.38 -13.63 13.62
CA LEU A 464 11.67 -13.31 14.22
C LEU A 464 11.95 -14.19 15.43
N ARG A 465 10.97 -14.36 16.32
CA ARG A 465 11.08 -15.22 17.49
C ARG A 465 11.41 -16.67 17.12
N LYS A 466 10.73 -17.24 16.11
CA LYS A 466 11.03 -18.61 15.63
C LYS A 466 12.45 -18.68 15.07
N ARG A 467 12.85 -17.74 14.23
CA ARG A 467 14.20 -17.69 13.65
C ARG A 467 15.28 -17.57 14.72
N VAL A 468 15.06 -16.75 15.74
CA VAL A 468 15.96 -16.65 16.90
C VAL A 468 16.02 -17.98 17.67
N GLN A 469 14.89 -18.65 17.85
CA GLN A 469 14.83 -19.93 18.54
C GLN A 469 15.61 -21.02 17.78
N ASP A 470 15.49 -21.08 16.46
CA ASP A 470 16.26 -21.99 15.62
C ASP A 470 17.78 -21.74 15.76
N ARG A 471 18.21 -20.48 15.90
CA ARG A 471 19.61 -20.12 16.14
C ARG A 471 20.09 -20.50 17.55
N MET A 472 19.23 -20.34 18.55
CA MET A 472 19.52 -20.80 19.92
C MET A 472 19.70 -22.34 19.95
N ASP A 473 18.82 -23.06 19.23
CA ASP A 473 18.90 -24.51 19.13
C ASP A 473 20.15 -24.98 18.35
N ALA A 474 20.66 -24.15 17.45
CA ALA A 474 21.92 -24.35 16.72
C ALA A 474 23.19 -23.99 17.53
N GLY A 475 23.07 -23.60 18.81
CA GLY A 475 24.17 -23.33 19.70
C GLY A 475 24.62 -21.88 19.81
N ALA A 476 23.83 -20.91 19.30
CA ALA A 476 24.10 -19.50 19.54
C ALA A 476 23.99 -19.19 21.05
N GLN A 477 24.88 -18.32 21.54
CA GLN A 477 24.92 -17.88 22.93
C GLN A 477 24.55 -16.42 23.12
N PHE A 478 24.74 -15.61 22.06
CA PHE A 478 24.48 -14.18 22.06
C PHE A 478 23.65 -13.82 20.84
N LEU A 479 22.67 -12.94 21.03
CA LEU A 479 21.87 -12.36 19.95
C LEU A 479 21.95 -10.84 20.02
N VAL A 480 22.45 -10.23 18.98
CA VAL A 480 22.49 -8.77 18.84
C VAL A 480 21.43 -8.37 17.83
N ILE A 481 20.46 -7.55 18.25
CA ILE A 481 19.37 -7.07 17.39
C ILE A 481 19.50 -5.56 17.18
N ASP A 482 19.70 -5.12 15.94
CA ASP A 482 19.78 -3.71 15.59
C ASP A 482 18.41 -3.16 15.15
N PHE A 483 17.89 -2.18 15.91
CA PHE A 483 16.62 -1.51 15.69
C PHE A 483 16.75 -0.18 14.94
N ARG A 484 17.91 0.22 14.51
CA ARG A 484 18.14 1.55 13.91
C ARG A 484 17.19 1.87 12.75
N ARG A 485 16.78 0.88 11.96
CA ARG A 485 15.88 1.03 10.82
C ARG A 485 14.43 0.59 11.13
N VAL A 486 14.09 0.36 12.37
CA VAL A 486 12.73 0.05 12.81
C VAL A 486 11.93 1.34 12.93
N SER A 487 10.88 1.47 12.13
CA SER A 487 10.01 2.65 12.12
C SER A 487 9.01 2.69 13.28
N GLY A 488 8.70 1.53 13.89
CA GLY A 488 7.82 1.42 15.05
C GLY A 488 7.50 -0.03 15.39
N MET A 489 6.81 -0.21 16.53
CA MET A 489 6.36 -1.52 17.01
C MET A 489 4.92 -1.43 17.53
N ASP A 490 4.10 -2.45 17.28
CA ASP A 490 2.80 -2.59 17.93
C ASP A 490 2.93 -3.29 19.29
N SER A 491 1.84 -3.28 20.06
CA SER A 491 1.82 -3.90 21.40
C SER A 491 2.12 -5.40 21.37
N SER A 492 1.75 -6.09 20.31
CA SER A 492 1.97 -7.53 20.15
C SER A 492 3.44 -7.86 19.85
N ALA A 493 4.11 -7.01 19.05
CA ALA A 493 5.56 -7.12 18.84
C ALA A 493 6.32 -6.88 20.14
N VAL A 494 5.96 -5.84 20.91
CA VAL A 494 6.54 -5.59 22.23
C VAL A 494 6.44 -6.82 23.14
N GLN A 495 5.25 -7.44 23.22
CA GLN A 495 5.04 -8.66 23.99
C GLN A 495 5.91 -9.85 23.50
N SER A 496 6.14 -9.93 22.19
CA SER A 496 7.00 -10.97 21.63
C SER A 496 8.46 -10.82 22.08
N PHE A 497 8.98 -9.58 22.18
CA PHE A 497 10.31 -9.32 22.72
C PHE A 497 10.40 -9.58 24.23
N VAL A 498 9.35 -9.25 24.99
CA VAL A 498 9.28 -9.60 26.43
C VAL A 498 9.28 -11.12 26.63
N ARG A 499 8.55 -11.87 25.79
CA ARG A 499 8.61 -13.34 25.83
C ARG A 499 9.99 -13.87 25.41
N LEU A 500 10.64 -13.27 24.44
CA LEU A 500 11.99 -13.62 24.03
C LEU A 500 12.96 -13.46 25.19
N SER A 501 12.87 -12.38 25.97
CA SER A 501 13.71 -12.17 27.14
C SER A 501 13.50 -13.25 28.23
N GLN A 502 12.26 -13.70 28.43
CA GLN A 502 11.94 -14.78 29.36
C GLN A 502 12.50 -16.14 28.93
N VAL A 503 12.47 -16.42 27.61
CA VAL A 503 13.08 -17.62 27.04
C VAL A 503 14.60 -17.55 27.15
N ALA A 504 15.19 -16.40 26.89
CA ALA A 504 16.62 -16.14 27.01
C ALA A 504 17.13 -16.38 28.43
N ALA A 505 16.38 -15.90 29.43
CA ALA A 505 16.70 -16.13 30.84
C ALA A 505 16.76 -17.62 31.21
N LYS A 506 15.85 -18.45 30.68
CA LYS A 506 15.80 -19.88 30.96
C LYS A 506 16.93 -20.69 30.31
N ARG A 507 17.52 -20.18 29.24
CA ARG A 507 18.52 -20.86 28.42
C ARG A 507 19.93 -20.26 28.54
N GLU A 508 20.15 -19.37 29.51
CA GLU A 508 21.42 -18.64 29.69
C GLU A 508 21.92 -17.91 28.41
N PHE A 509 20.97 -17.47 27.58
CA PHE A 509 21.20 -16.84 26.32
C PHE A 509 21.11 -15.31 26.46
N ALA A 510 22.12 -14.59 26.02
CA ALA A 510 22.15 -13.13 26.14
C ALA A 510 21.57 -12.45 24.91
N VAL A 511 20.66 -11.47 25.11
CA VAL A 511 20.06 -10.66 24.07
C VAL A 511 20.52 -9.22 24.23
N VAL A 512 21.13 -8.67 23.20
CA VAL A 512 21.57 -7.28 23.15
C VAL A 512 20.71 -6.52 22.15
N LEU A 513 19.97 -5.52 22.61
CA LEU A 513 19.14 -4.64 21.79
C LEU A 513 19.91 -3.36 21.52
N THR A 514 20.07 -2.98 20.26
CA THR A 514 20.85 -1.80 19.86
C THR A 514 20.04 -0.85 18.99
N GLY A 515 20.35 0.44 19.05
CA GLY A 515 19.72 1.45 18.20
C GLY A 515 18.22 1.67 18.45
N LEU A 516 17.73 1.37 19.65
CA LEU A 516 16.32 1.56 20.01
C LEU A 516 15.95 3.05 20.05
N SER A 517 14.84 3.42 19.40
CA SER A 517 14.23 4.72 19.62
C SER A 517 13.70 4.84 21.05
N GLU A 518 13.64 6.05 21.59
CA GLU A 518 13.15 6.27 22.95
C GLU A 518 11.72 5.75 23.17
N ARG A 519 10.85 5.85 22.14
CA ARG A 519 9.50 5.28 22.16
C ARG A 519 9.51 3.76 22.27
N ALA A 520 10.35 3.11 21.47
CA ALA A 520 10.49 1.65 21.49
C ALA A 520 11.05 1.13 22.83
N ARG A 521 12.06 1.83 23.35
CA ARG A 521 12.65 1.55 24.65
C ARG A 521 11.64 1.64 25.79
N GLN A 522 10.90 2.74 25.86
CA GLN A 522 9.85 2.95 26.86
C GLN A 522 8.72 1.91 26.74
N ALA A 523 8.31 1.57 25.50
CA ALA A 523 7.29 0.56 25.29
C ALA A 523 7.73 -0.81 25.82
N LEU A 524 8.97 -1.24 25.56
CA LEU A 524 9.52 -2.49 26.09
C LEU A 524 9.60 -2.50 27.61
N LEU A 525 10.14 -1.44 28.22
CA LEU A 525 10.27 -1.33 29.68
C LEU A 525 8.92 -1.32 30.40
N ARG A 526 7.93 -0.56 29.89
CA ARG A 526 6.58 -0.50 30.47
C ARG A 526 5.84 -1.84 30.38
N ASN A 527 6.17 -2.69 29.42
CA ASN A 527 5.57 -4.01 29.24
C ASN A 527 6.34 -5.14 29.93
N GLY A 528 7.32 -4.82 30.79
CA GLY A 528 7.97 -5.78 31.67
C GLY A 528 9.29 -6.34 31.12
N LEU A 529 9.93 -5.68 30.14
CA LEU A 529 11.30 -6.01 29.79
C LEU A 529 12.22 -5.56 30.92
N THR A 530 12.92 -6.51 31.55
CA THR A 530 13.92 -6.22 32.57
C THR A 530 15.29 -6.05 31.93
N VAL A 531 16.04 -5.02 32.35
CA VAL A 531 17.37 -4.70 31.84
C VAL A 531 18.26 -4.36 33.04
N GLY A 532 19.50 -4.80 33.00
CA GLY A 532 20.47 -4.52 34.07
C GLY A 532 21.22 -5.77 34.54
N ASP A 533 21.97 -5.66 35.64
CA ASP A 533 22.77 -6.75 36.17
C ASP A 533 21.90 -7.95 36.58
N GLY A 534 22.22 -9.12 36.02
CA GLY A 534 21.44 -10.34 36.16
C GLY A 534 20.30 -10.55 35.18
N SER A 535 20.00 -9.57 34.28
CA SER A 535 19.06 -9.76 33.19
C SER A 535 19.76 -10.37 31.97
N PRO A 536 19.09 -11.26 31.22
CA PRO A 536 19.60 -11.75 29.95
C PRO A 536 19.57 -10.71 28.83
N VAL A 537 18.93 -9.57 29.09
CA VAL A 537 18.76 -8.48 28.10
C VAL A 537 19.60 -7.28 28.49
N ARG A 538 20.36 -6.81 27.49
CA ARG A 538 21.14 -5.59 27.55
C ARG A 538 20.69 -4.62 26.46
N ILE A 539 20.70 -3.32 26.75
CA ILE A 539 20.41 -2.27 25.77
C ILE A 539 21.69 -1.45 25.57
N GLU A 540 22.13 -1.36 24.32
CA GLU A 540 23.28 -0.57 23.93
C GLU A 540 22.88 0.53 22.92
N PRO A 541 23.56 1.69 22.92
CA PRO A 541 23.22 2.81 22.05
C PRO A 541 23.31 2.45 20.55
N ASP A 542 24.31 1.68 20.20
CA ASP A 542 24.62 1.34 18.81
C ASP A 542 25.08 -0.11 18.65
N LEU A 543 25.08 -0.58 17.41
CA LEU A 543 25.43 -1.96 17.06
C LEU A 543 26.88 -2.30 17.44
N GLU A 544 27.81 -1.34 17.29
CA GLU A 544 29.23 -1.58 17.54
C GLU A 544 29.49 -1.88 19.02
N ARG A 545 28.87 -1.09 19.92
CA ARG A 545 28.98 -1.33 21.38
C ARG A 545 28.34 -2.64 21.78
N GLY A 546 27.17 -2.95 21.19
CA GLY A 546 26.48 -4.21 21.45
C GLY A 546 27.30 -5.44 21.03
N LEU A 547 27.93 -5.37 19.88
CA LEU A 547 28.80 -6.42 19.37
C LEU A 547 30.07 -6.56 20.22
N ARG A 548 30.73 -5.46 20.54
CA ARG A 548 31.95 -5.45 21.36
C ARG A 548 31.67 -6.11 22.71
N TRP A 549 30.56 -5.77 23.35
CA TRP A 549 30.18 -6.40 24.60
C TRP A 549 29.94 -7.92 24.43
N SER A 550 29.27 -8.33 23.34
CA SER A 550 29.00 -9.75 23.06
C SER A 550 30.29 -10.53 22.77
N GLU A 551 31.23 -9.94 22.05
CA GLU A 551 32.55 -10.52 21.79
C GLU A 551 33.37 -10.66 23.08
N ASP A 552 33.41 -9.62 23.91
CA ASP A 552 34.12 -9.66 25.20
C ASP A 552 33.51 -10.70 26.14
N ALA A 553 32.19 -10.79 26.20
CA ALA A 553 31.48 -11.79 27.00
C ALA A 553 31.70 -13.21 26.48
N LEU A 554 31.74 -13.43 25.16
CA LEU A 554 32.07 -14.73 24.57
C LEU A 554 33.49 -15.14 24.91
N LEU A 555 34.44 -14.23 24.74
CA LEU A 555 35.84 -14.49 25.04
C LEU A 555 36.07 -14.77 26.56
N ALA A 556 35.39 -14.03 27.42
CA ALA A 556 35.45 -14.28 28.87
C ALA A 556 34.96 -15.69 29.23
N ARG A 557 33.88 -16.17 28.59
CA ARG A 557 33.41 -17.59 28.79
C ARG A 557 34.44 -18.59 28.30
N LEU A 558 35.10 -18.34 27.15
CA LEU A 558 36.13 -19.24 26.62
C LEU A 558 37.41 -19.21 27.45
N GLN A 559 37.73 -18.09 28.11
CA GLN A 559 38.92 -17.96 28.97
C GLN A 559 38.81 -18.73 30.28
N THR A 560 37.58 -18.94 30.79
CA THR A 560 37.35 -19.70 32.03
C THR A 560 37.63 -21.20 31.84
N ASP A 561 37.53 -21.74 30.61
CA ASP A 561 37.67 -23.17 30.31
C ASP A 561 39.06 -23.60 29.81
N THR A 562 39.94 -22.68 29.34
CA THR A 562 41.12 -23.10 28.55
C THR A 562 42.41 -22.32 28.77
N LEU A 563 42.57 -21.40 29.75
CA LEU A 563 43.77 -20.56 29.79
C LEU A 563 44.60 -20.61 31.07
N ALA A 564 45.75 -21.26 30.95
CA ALA A 564 46.98 -20.79 31.60
C ALA A 564 47.30 -19.35 31.22
N PRO A 565 47.90 -18.51 32.09
CA PRO A 565 48.25 -17.11 31.78
C PRO A 565 49.06 -17.10 30.51
N ALA A 566 48.62 -16.31 29.52
CA ALA A 566 49.35 -16.11 28.27
C ALA A 566 50.72 -15.54 28.63
N GLU A 567 51.77 -16.20 28.22
CA GLU A 567 53.12 -15.59 28.16
C GLU A 567 52.95 -14.29 27.40
N GLY A 568 53.39 -13.15 28.01
CA GLY A 568 53.20 -11.81 27.46
C GLY A 568 53.78 -11.71 26.06
N TRP A 569 53.18 -10.91 25.21
CA TRP A 569 53.74 -10.56 23.93
C TRP A 569 55.13 -9.92 24.17
N THR A 570 56.16 -10.43 23.50
CA THR A 570 57.46 -9.78 23.39
C THR A 570 57.57 -9.21 21.98
N LEU A 571 58.43 -8.22 21.77
CA LEU A 571 58.69 -7.72 20.40
C LEU A 571 59.00 -8.86 19.45
N HIS A 572 59.78 -9.82 19.87
CA HIS A 572 60.16 -10.97 19.05
C HIS A 572 58.95 -11.80 18.60
N THR A 573 58.08 -12.20 19.57
CA THR A 573 56.89 -13.00 19.25
C THR A 573 55.89 -12.22 18.38
N LEU A 574 55.81 -10.91 18.55
CA LEU A 574 55.00 -10.02 17.73
C LEU A 574 55.52 -9.95 16.29
N LEU A 575 56.83 -9.69 16.12
CA LEU A 575 57.48 -9.66 14.81
C LEU A 575 57.43 -11.03 14.09
N GLN A 576 57.60 -12.11 14.84
CA GLN A 576 57.50 -13.48 14.32
C GLN A 576 56.08 -13.77 13.79
N ALA A 577 55.04 -13.42 14.56
CA ALA A 577 53.64 -13.54 14.11
C ALA A 577 53.35 -12.69 12.86
N PHE A 578 53.98 -11.53 12.76
CA PHE A 578 53.82 -10.60 11.69
C PHE A 578 54.55 -11.04 10.40
N LEU A 579 55.82 -11.41 10.53
CA LEU A 579 56.71 -11.76 9.42
C LEU A 579 56.63 -13.25 9.02
N ARG A 580 56.08 -14.10 9.89
CA ARG A 580 55.97 -15.55 9.71
C ARG A 580 57.35 -16.27 9.52
N GLN A 581 58.44 -15.60 9.86
CA GLN A 581 59.80 -16.10 9.76
C GLN A 581 60.61 -15.62 10.98
N ASP A 582 61.17 -16.51 11.72
CA ASP A 582 61.91 -16.27 12.98
C ASP A 582 63.20 -15.46 12.72
N SER A 583 63.92 -15.81 11.69
CA SER A 583 65.17 -15.12 11.31
C SER A 583 65.01 -13.65 10.97
N LEU A 584 63.85 -13.34 10.32
CA LEU A 584 63.53 -11.95 9.97
C LEU A 584 63.05 -11.15 11.18
N ALA A 585 62.32 -11.78 12.12
CA ALA A 585 61.91 -11.19 13.39
C ALA A 585 63.11 -10.74 14.20
N THR A 586 64.10 -11.64 14.40
CA THR A 586 65.36 -11.34 15.08
C THR A 586 66.15 -10.21 14.43
N ALA A 587 66.18 -10.18 13.10
CA ALA A 587 66.87 -9.15 12.38
C ALA A 587 66.26 -7.76 12.56
N ILE A 588 64.93 -7.63 12.54
CA ILE A 588 64.20 -6.36 12.68
C ILE A 588 64.16 -5.87 14.14
N GLU A 589 64.16 -6.77 15.13
CA GLU A 589 64.14 -6.45 16.56
C GLU A 589 65.29 -5.50 16.93
N ALA A 590 66.46 -5.67 16.34
CA ALA A 590 67.64 -4.88 16.62
C ALA A 590 67.52 -3.40 16.19
N TYR A 591 66.53 -3.06 15.32
CA TYR A 591 66.26 -1.72 14.83
C TYR A 591 65.05 -1.06 15.53
N CYS A 592 64.42 -1.72 16.50
CA CYS A 592 63.28 -1.21 17.23
C CYS A 592 63.71 -0.58 18.58
N GLU A 593 63.10 0.58 18.90
CA GLU A 593 63.33 1.29 20.16
C GLU A 593 62.13 1.11 21.08
N ARG A 594 62.35 0.67 22.32
CA ARG A 594 61.29 0.53 23.33
C ARG A 594 60.88 1.88 23.90
N LEU A 595 59.56 2.12 23.99
CA LEU A 595 58.96 3.30 24.58
C LEU A 595 57.87 2.88 25.58
N ASP A 596 57.85 3.54 26.75
CA ASP A 596 56.82 3.39 27.74
C ASP A 596 55.94 4.64 27.75
N VAL A 597 54.61 4.47 27.56
CA VAL A 597 53.65 5.57 27.44
C VAL A 597 52.68 5.50 28.59
N ALA A 598 52.51 6.59 29.33
CA ALA A 598 51.59 6.64 30.48
C ALA A 598 50.11 6.61 30.05
N ALA A 599 49.24 6.06 30.87
CA ALA A 599 47.82 6.08 30.67
C ALA A 599 47.30 7.54 30.50
N GLY A 600 46.41 7.78 29.54
CA GLY A 600 45.90 9.11 29.18
C GLY A 600 46.81 9.92 28.25
N SER A 601 48.04 9.48 27.95
CA SER A 601 48.94 10.19 27.06
C SER A 601 48.74 9.80 25.59
N ALA A 602 48.94 10.74 24.68
CA ALA A 602 48.86 10.48 23.26
C ALA A 602 50.20 9.89 22.74
N LEU A 603 50.16 8.68 22.20
CA LEU A 603 51.25 8.08 21.45
C LEU A 603 51.44 8.73 20.08
N ILE A 604 50.33 9.02 19.43
CA ILE A 604 50.27 9.70 18.11
C ILE A 604 49.24 10.82 18.24
N VAL A 605 49.52 12.00 17.65
CA VAL A 605 48.60 13.12 17.57
C VAL A 605 48.22 13.36 16.11
N GLU A 606 46.95 13.50 15.81
CA GLU A 606 46.43 13.82 14.47
C GLU A 606 47.09 15.09 13.90
N GLY A 607 47.46 15.07 12.63
CA GLY A 607 48.19 16.15 11.99
C GLY A 607 49.71 16.22 12.32
N GLY A 608 50.17 15.36 13.23
CA GLY A 608 51.62 15.31 13.62
C GLY A 608 52.55 14.90 12.49
N ALA A 609 53.78 15.39 12.52
CA ALA A 609 54.79 15.16 11.46
C ALA A 609 55.57 13.84 11.60
N SER A 610 55.49 13.14 12.77
CA SER A 610 56.14 11.85 12.98
C SER A 610 55.64 10.80 11.98
N ARG A 611 56.56 9.99 11.49
CA ARG A 611 56.28 8.96 10.46
C ARG A 611 56.75 7.57 10.88
N ASP A 612 56.80 7.31 12.19
CA ASP A 612 57.24 6.03 12.73
C ASP A 612 56.09 5.06 12.83
N ILE A 613 56.35 3.76 12.79
CA ILE A 613 55.45 2.67 13.13
C ILE A 613 55.71 2.28 14.58
N PHE A 614 54.63 1.98 15.30
CA PHE A 614 54.70 1.49 16.67
C PHE A 614 54.07 0.10 16.77
N PHE A 615 54.74 -0.84 17.36
CA PHE A 615 54.26 -2.16 17.70
C PHE A 615 53.89 -2.21 19.18
N ILE A 616 52.65 -2.57 19.50
CA ILE A 616 52.15 -2.59 20.88
C ILE A 616 52.44 -3.94 21.53
N GLU A 617 53.28 -3.91 22.57
CA GLU A 617 53.64 -5.08 23.36
C GLU A 617 52.63 -5.31 24.50
N SER A 618 52.27 -4.27 25.22
CA SER A 618 51.33 -4.34 26.32
C SER A 618 50.49 -3.05 26.47
N GLY A 619 49.33 -3.17 27.11
CA GLY A 619 48.38 -2.07 27.28
C GLY A 619 47.40 -1.89 26.12
N THR A 620 46.44 -0.98 26.26
CA THR A 620 45.41 -0.65 25.25
C THR A 620 45.36 0.85 24.92
N ALA A 621 45.08 1.21 23.68
CA ALA A 621 44.90 2.59 23.25
C ALA A 621 43.68 2.75 22.35
N THR A 622 43.11 3.95 22.32
CA THR A 622 42.01 4.34 21.44
C THR A 622 42.53 5.13 20.26
N VAL A 623 42.13 4.75 19.05
CA VAL A 623 42.34 5.54 17.82
C VAL A 623 41.17 6.55 17.72
N GLU A 624 41.48 7.83 17.70
CA GLU A 624 40.52 8.92 17.71
C GLU A 624 40.79 9.89 16.56
N MET A 625 39.70 10.44 16.00
CA MET A 625 39.76 11.50 14.98
C MET A 625 38.97 12.71 15.45
N ALA A 626 39.39 13.91 15.09
CA ALA A 626 38.68 15.14 15.40
C ALA A 626 37.31 15.13 14.71
N GLY A 627 36.21 15.27 15.49
CA GLY A 627 34.84 15.42 14.98
C GLY A 627 34.48 16.88 14.72
N ASP A 628 33.47 17.13 13.88
CA ASP A 628 32.97 18.46 13.48
C ASP A 628 32.56 19.38 14.66
N ALA A 629 32.28 18.81 15.84
CA ALA A 629 31.89 19.55 17.05
C ALA A 629 33.00 19.65 18.10
N GLY A 630 34.26 19.31 17.76
CA GLY A 630 35.39 19.33 18.70
C GLY A 630 35.42 18.19 19.71
N THR A 631 34.49 17.24 19.64
CA THR A 631 34.51 16.01 20.42
C THR A 631 35.21 14.91 19.60
N PRO A 632 36.22 14.21 20.16
CA PRO A 632 36.92 13.16 19.45
C PRO A 632 35.99 11.99 19.16
N ILE A 633 36.03 11.52 17.92
CA ILE A 633 35.30 10.31 17.47
C ILE A 633 36.25 9.13 17.62
N ALA A 634 35.93 8.19 18.50
CA ALA A 634 36.69 6.95 18.65
C ALA A 634 36.43 6.04 17.43
N LEU A 635 37.48 5.78 16.68
CA LEU A 635 37.45 4.95 15.46
C LEU A 635 37.67 3.46 15.78
N ALA A 636 38.65 3.18 16.64
CA ALA A 636 39.06 1.82 16.95
C ALA A 636 39.82 1.74 18.29
N MET A 637 39.90 0.54 18.85
CA MET A 637 40.85 0.20 19.93
C MET A 637 41.96 -0.65 19.38
N VAL A 638 43.18 -0.39 19.86
CA VAL A 638 44.40 -1.14 19.54
C VAL A 638 45.04 -1.67 20.81
N GLY A 639 45.69 -2.81 20.73
CA GLY A 639 46.28 -3.47 21.88
C GLY A 639 47.46 -4.37 21.54
N PRO A 640 47.87 -5.24 22.47
CA PRO A 640 49.04 -6.12 22.28
C PRO A 640 48.92 -6.94 20.99
N GLY A 641 49.95 -6.91 20.17
CA GLY A 641 50.00 -7.56 18.87
C GLY A 641 49.64 -6.67 17.68
N ASP A 642 49.21 -5.43 17.92
CA ASP A 642 48.87 -4.47 16.85
C ASP A 642 50.11 -3.63 16.45
N ALA A 643 50.11 -3.25 15.17
CA ALA A 643 51.02 -2.24 14.62
C ALA A 643 50.25 -0.99 14.21
N VAL A 644 50.67 0.18 14.59
CA VAL A 644 50.01 1.46 14.32
C VAL A 644 50.96 2.52 13.75
N GLY A 645 50.39 3.49 13.03
CA GLY A 645 51.17 4.56 12.41
C GLY A 645 51.65 4.23 11.00
N GLU A 646 51.28 3.09 10.44
CA GLU A 646 51.69 2.58 9.14
C GLU A 646 51.25 3.46 7.96
N ILE A 647 50.09 4.11 8.06
CA ILE A 647 49.55 4.96 7.00
C ILE A 647 50.50 6.12 6.71
N SER A 648 50.85 6.90 7.72
CA SER A 648 51.77 8.00 7.59
C SER A 648 53.21 7.56 7.27
N PHE A 649 53.61 6.38 7.73
CA PHE A 649 54.90 5.79 7.40
C PHE A 649 55.06 5.55 5.91
N TYR A 650 54.03 5.00 5.23
CA TYR A 650 54.08 4.70 3.79
C TYR A 650 53.67 5.87 2.91
N LEU A 651 52.58 6.61 3.24
CA LEU A 651 52.09 7.73 2.42
C LEU A 651 52.93 9.00 2.58
N GLN A 652 53.73 9.12 3.63
CA GLN A 652 54.50 10.34 3.97
C GLN A 652 53.58 11.56 4.25
N GLU A 653 52.34 11.32 4.61
CA GLU A 653 51.38 12.35 4.97
C GLU A 653 51.34 12.55 6.50
N PRO A 654 50.82 13.69 6.99
CA PRO A 654 50.56 13.88 8.42
C PRO A 654 49.71 12.75 9.00
N ARG A 655 49.78 12.57 10.32
CA ARG A 655 49.02 11.56 11.04
C ARG A 655 47.49 11.73 10.80
N SER A 656 46.83 10.68 10.35
CA SER A 656 45.38 10.67 10.02
C SER A 656 44.50 10.57 11.22
N ALA A 657 45.01 10.20 12.38
CA ALA A 657 44.27 10.06 13.65
C ALA A 657 45.20 10.16 14.86
N SER A 658 44.63 10.48 16.02
CA SER A 658 45.32 10.42 17.30
C SER A 658 45.21 9.01 17.89
N ILE A 659 46.25 8.59 18.63
CA ILE A 659 46.23 7.32 19.40
C ILE A 659 46.50 7.67 20.86
N VAL A 660 45.50 7.47 21.70
CA VAL A 660 45.54 7.83 23.13
C VAL A 660 45.57 6.57 23.98
N ALA A 661 46.56 6.44 24.83
CA ALA A 661 46.71 5.33 25.76
C ALA A 661 45.57 5.27 26.78
N ARG A 662 44.87 4.15 26.87
CA ARG A 662 43.87 3.88 27.94
C ARG A 662 44.54 3.38 29.21
N ASP A 663 45.49 2.46 29.03
CA ASP A 663 46.30 1.89 30.05
C ASP A 663 47.77 2.27 29.79
N ALA A 664 48.67 2.00 30.75
CA ALA A 664 50.09 2.12 30.50
C ALA A 664 50.50 1.23 29.33
N LEU A 665 51.09 1.81 28.27
CA LEU A 665 51.49 1.08 27.08
C LEU A 665 53.01 0.81 27.08
N VAL A 666 53.39 -0.36 26.66
CA VAL A 666 54.75 -0.65 26.18
C VAL A 666 54.67 -0.82 24.69
N VAL A 667 55.39 0.03 23.98
CA VAL A 667 55.42 0.02 22.48
C VAL A 667 56.86 0.00 21.97
N TRP A 668 57.03 -0.52 20.76
CA TRP A 668 58.31 -0.54 20.09
C TRP A 668 58.20 0.31 18.84
N ARG A 669 59.03 1.33 18.76
CA ARG A 669 59.12 2.29 17.67
C ARG A 669 60.05 1.75 16.60
N PHE A 670 59.61 1.78 15.35
CA PHE A 670 60.43 1.51 14.16
C PHE A 670 60.36 2.70 13.23
N SER A 671 61.50 3.37 13.04
CA SER A 671 61.56 4.59 12.23
C SER A 671 61.82 4.32 10.75
N ARG A 672 61.55 5.34 9.93
CA ARG A 672 61.86 5.22 8.51
C ARG A 672 63.39 5.21 8.23
N GLU A 673 64.18 5.85 9.06
CA GLU A 673 65.63 5.77 9.04
C GLU A 673 66.11 4.36 9.30
N ASP A 674 65.49 3.68 10.27
CA ASP A 674 65.77 2.28 10.61
C ASP A 674 65.48 1.34 9.44
N LEU A 675 64.35 1.57 8.75
CA LEU A 675 64.04 0.83 7.52
C LEU A 675 65.09 1.08 6.42
N GLY A 676 65.54 2.32 6.28
CA GLY A 676 66.58 2.66 5.31
C GLY A 676 67.91 1.94 5.61
N ARG A 677 68.30 1.88 6.89
CA ARG A 677 69.49 1.11 7.33
C ARG A 677 69.29 -0.39 7.10
N LEU A 678 68.14 -0.92 7.51
CA LEU A 678 67.77 -2.31 7.32
C LEU A 678 67.82 -2.72 5.82
N ALA A 679 67.35 -1.84 4.93
CA ALA A 679 67.33 -2.12 3.50
C ALA A 679 68.72 -2.17 2.87
N VAL A 680 69.73 -1.47 3.46
CA VAL A 680 71.14 -1.53 3.04
C VAL A 680 71.87 -2.71 3.65
N GLU A 681 71.65 -2.96 4.95
CA GLU A 681 72.40 -3.97 5.70
C GLU A 681 71.81 -5.39 5.53
N LEU A 682 70.45 -5.51 5.50
CA LEU A 682 69.72 -6.78 5.38
C LEU A 682 68.54 -6.66 4.41
N PRO A 683 68.75 -6.60 3.08
CA PRO A 683 67.72 -6.38 2.09
C PRO A 683 66.56 -7.37 2.15
N GLU A 684 66.81 -8.63 2.47
CA GLU A 684 65.78 -9.65 2.60
C GLU A 684 64.82 -9.37 3.77
N ALA A 685 65.33 -8.84 4.88
CA ALA A 685 64.51 -8.45 6.03
C ALA A 685 63.64 -7.22 5.70
N ALA A 686 64.14 -6.26 4.94
CA ALA A 686 63.37 -5.11 4.47
C ALA A 686 62.24 -5.54 3.53
N VAL A 687 62.48 -6.47 2.58
CA VAL A 687 61.46 -7.04 1.69
C VAL A 687 60.40 -7.83 2.52
N GLY A 688 60.83 -8.63 3.48
CA GLY A 688 59.95 -9.33 4.39
C GLY A 688 59.03 -8.39 5.17
N PHE A 689 59.57 -7.30 5.70
CA PHE A 689 58.85 -6.25 6.40
C PHE A 689 57.78 -5.60 5.49
N HIS A 690 58.15 -5.18 4.27
CA HIS A 690 57.20 -4.61 3.32
C HIS A 690 56.07 -5.60 2.95
N THR A 691 56.39 -6.87 2.77
CA THR A 691 55.44 -7.92 2.46
C THR A 691 54.42 -8.10 3.60
N ALA A 692 54.90 -8.12 4.85
CA ALA A 692 54.04 -8.22 6.04
C ALA A 692 53.12 -7.00 6.21
N MET A 693 53.68 -5.79 5.98
CA MET A 693 52.89 -4.53 5.99
C MET A 693 51.83 -4.51 4.89
N ALA A 694 52.17 -4.90 3.67
CA ALA A 694 51.21 -5.01 2.59
C ALA A 694 50.05 -5.99 2.91
N ALA A 695 50.39 -7.12 3.52
CA ALA A 695 49.38 -8.09 3.97
C ALA A 695 48.49 -7.52 5.08
N LEU A 696 49.04 -6.77 6.04
CA LEU A 696 48.31 -6.08 7.08
C LEU A 696 47.30 -5.07 6.50
N LEU A 697 47.82 -4.17 5.65
CA LEU A 697 46.97 -3.12 5.03
C LEU A 697 45.86 -3.71 4.14
N SER A 698 46.21 -4.76 3.37
CA SER A 698 45.20 -5.46 2.54
C SER A 698 44.08 -6.09 3.38
N ARG A 699 44.41 -6.70 4.54
CA ARG A 699 43.42 -7.22 5.47
C ARG A 699 42.53 -6.11 6.06
N ARG A 700 43.15 -5.00 6.51
CA ARG A 700 42.43 -3.84 7.01
C ARG A 700 41.46 -3.27 5.98
N LEU A 701 41.91 -3.10 4.75
CA LEU A 701 41.06 -2.62 3.65
C LEU A 701 39.90 -3.58 3.35
N THR A 702 40.16 -4.88 3.35
CA THR A 702 39.09 -5.88 3.15
C THR A 702 38.01 -5.81 4.22
N VAL A 703 38.40 -5.66 5.49
CA VAL A 703 37.49 -5.50 6.61
C VAL A 703 36.69 -4.20 6.49
N THR A 704 37.37 -3.09 6.21
CA THR A 704 36.75 -1.78 6.02
C THR A 704 35.78 -1.78 4.87
N ASN A 705 36.11 -2.36 3.72
CA ASN A 705 35.22 -2.46 2.56
C ASN A 705 33.98 -3.30 2.84
N ARG A 706 34.10 -4.39 3.59
CA ARG A 706 32.94 -5.17 4.06
C ARG A 706 32.06 -4.35 5.00
N LEU A 707 32.68 -3.60 5.92
CA LEU A 707 31.96 -2.72 6.83
C LEU A 707 31.20 -1.61 6.09
N VAL A 708 31.86 -0.95 5.13
CA VAL A 708 31.25 0.09 4.30
C VAL A 708 30.11 -0.48 3.46
N GLY A 709 30.30 -1.63 2.81
CA GLY A 709 29.23 -2.31 2.07
C GLY A 709 28.02 -2.63 2.96
N PHE A 710 28.25 -3.10 4.18
CA PHE A 710 27.21 -3.41 5.14
C PHE A 710 26.51 -2.16 5.71
N LEU A 711 27.21 -1.03 5.84
CA LEU A 711 26.65 0.23 6.34
C LEU A 711 25.95 1.04 5.25
N ALA A 712 26.39 0.90 4.01
CA ALA A 712 25.84 1.61 2.85
C ALA A 712 24.51 1.01 2.39
N ASP A 713 24.32 -0.30 2.52
CA ASP A 713 23.07 -0.99 2.28
C ASP A 713 22.08 -0.85 3.47
#